data_945d870c314909f11fad96d50b3bd87f
#
_entry.id   945d870c314909f11fad96d50b3bd87f
#
_cell.length_a   1.000
_cell.length_b   1.000
_cell.length_c   1.000
_cell.angle_alpha   90.00
_cell.angle_beta   90.00
_cell.angle_gamma   90.00
#
_symmetry.space_group_name_H-M   'P 1'
#
loop_
_entity.id
_entity.type
_entity.pdbx_description
1 polymer ?
#
loop_
_entity_poly.entity_id
_entity_poly.type
_entity_poly.pdbx_seq_one_letter_code
_entity_poly.pdbx_strand_id
1 'polypeptide(L)'
;MYLKKYFANILKASLLCAGMLMYGYSTAQSVVFPQIVQPGAATASDKDGTLILSNDLLTATFVNDNGHIRFGGCREMGLKPGTELFKITLGDETTVVPASEMTLNSWGIVPLAADPSASVGSQRVGGQSIVATLSYGDIDFEWKAMLRDGSHYLRTELAMTARKDVAMHNVIPMLYEVSAADAPEVIGNTRGAVVASSSIFAGLETPTGLNSVEEDTDGMKIIQGKWSRHTTLEAGKTWNISSVAGLIAPNQARRSFLAYSERERAVPWRPFPHYNSWYELNIDRNNSATYDGHMTADDCVAVVNQWKTNLFDRYDTSIKAFVWDDGWDEYGTWSFNKGFPNGFREPYELSRKYGVGTGAWLGPVGGYGASGELRRQYWADNGGMQLSNPAYYNVFLNACSDMVDKYDFCFFKLDGISAQFSSVGPDPGYTGEENAEGIIDILSAVRHIRPDMFFNTTVGTWASPFWFHYTDAVWRQEGDHGNIGDQGDDRERWITYRDRLVYQNFVVNSPLCPINTLMTHGVILTEYGDVSKTMDYDGIVRELRCAFACGSGMVELYCDSKLLNSINNGALWGDIAECIKWQEANADVLPDVHWVGGNPWDGSSANVYGWAAWNGEKATLALRNPSTSTNTFTFTLRDVLEVPDYLETPMYFKKSFSNQVDLSGLETDKVIGLDTPISVTLPGSSVYVFDGKHGNEVLK
;
A
#
# COMPACT_ATOMS: atom_id res chain seq x y z
N MET A 1 26.86 13.17 23.42
CA MET A 1 26.80 14.64 23.72
C MET A 1 26.11 15.40 22.59
N TYR A 2 26.00 14.85 21.37
CA TYR A 2 25.29 15.47 20.22
C TYR A 2 23.77 15.35 20.32
N LEU A 3 23.23 14.25 20.80
CA LEU A 3 21.79 14.02 20.94
C LEU A 3 21.07 14.99 21.89
N LYS A 4 21.71 15.46 22.95
CA LYS A 4 21.11 16.46 23.88
C LYS A 4 20.99 17.87 23.32
N LYS A 5 21.78 18.23 22.31
CA LYS A 5 21.65 19.54 21.63
C LYS A 5 20.55 19.56 20.59
N TYR A 6 20.23 18.39 20.00
CA TYR A 6 19.14 18.24 19.02
C TYR A 6 17.77 18.41 19.70
N PHE A 7 17.56 17.81 20.87
CA PHE A 7 16.29 17.91 21.60
C PHE A 7 15.98 19.32 22.14
N ALA A 8 16.99 20.16 22.44
CA ALA A 8 16.76 21.49 22.94
C ALA A 8 16.35 22.52 21.87
N ASN A 9 16.64 22.26 20.59
CA ASN A 9 16.25 23.15 19.49
C ASN A 9 14.85 22.81 18.95
N ILE A 10 14.39 21.57 19.10
CA ILE A 10 13.04 21.13 18.70
C ILE A 10 11.96 21.78 19.58
N LEU A 11 12.22 21.99 20.87
CA LEU A 11 11.25 22.65 21.77
C LEU A 11 11.08 24.17 21.52
N LYS A 12 11.96 24.82 20.75
CA LYS A 12 11.82 26.23 20.39
C LYS A 12 11.18 26.49 19.04
N ALA A 13 11.16 25.49 18.15
CA ALA A 13 10.52 25.58 16.83
C ALA A 13 9.01 25.29 16.90
N SER A 14 8.54 24.56 17.91
CA SER A 14 7.12 24.18 18.04
C SER A 14 6.18 25.31 18.50
N LEU A 15 6.67 26.49 18.82
CA LEU A 15 5.85 27.65 19.23
C LEU A 15 5.69 28.74 18.16
N LEU A 16 6.28 28.61 16.98
CA LEU A 16 6.18 29.62 15.91
C LEU A 16 5.46 29.16 14.64
N CYS A 17 5.01 27.91 14.54
CA CYS A 17 4.29 27.36 13.38
C CYS A 17 2.84 26.98 13.65
N ALA A 18 2.18 27.56 14.66
CA ALA A 18 0.73 27.36 14.90
C ALA A 18 -0.16 28.15 13.93
N GLY A 19 0.30 28.44 12.74
CA GLY A 19 -0.42 29.27 11.76
C GLY A 19 -0.29 28.84 10.33
N MET A 20 -0.08 27.54 10.02
CA MET A 20 -0.08 27.07 8.63
C MET A 20 -0.92 25.82 8.47
N LEU A 21 -1.99 26.02 7.69
CA LEU A 21 -2.68 25.02 6.88
C LEU A 21 -2.96 23.70 7.62
N MET A 22 -4.04 23.67 8.39
CA MET A 22 -4.85 22.48 8.42
C MET A 22 -5.26 22.21 6.97
N TYR A 23 -4.49 21.43 6.22
CA TYR A 23 -5.06 20.60 5.19
C TYR A 23 -6.09 19.75 5.93
N GLY A 24 -7.37 20.13 5.75
CA GLY A 24 -8.44 19.26 6.16
C GLY A 24 -8.19 17.94 5.43
N TYR A 25 -7.63 16.96 6.14
CA TYR A 25 -7.83 15.59 5.74
C TYR A 25 -9.34 15.46 5.66
N SER A 26 -9.88 15.49 4.44
CA SER A 26 -11.14 14.83 4.20
C SER A 26 -10.92 13.49 4.88
N THR A 27 -11.62 13.26 5.97
CA THR A 27 -11.64 11.97 6.63
C THR A 27 -12.27 11.07 5.59
N ALA A 28 -11.44 10.51 4.69
CA ALA A 28 -11.86 9.43 3.84
C ALA A 28 -12.48 8.44 4.81
N GLN A 29 -13.76 8.15 4.64
CA GLN A 29 -14.48 7.26 5.53
C GLN A 29 -13.77 5.94 5.38
N SER A 30 -13.08 5.48 6.42
CA SER A 30 -12.35 4.21 6.40
C SER A 30 -13.32 3.13 5.98
N VAL A 31 -12.88 2.20 5.16
CA VAL A 31 -13.70 1.05 4.75
C VAL A 31 -14.28 0.40 6.02
N VAL A 32 -15.60 0.30 6.10
CA VAL A 32 -16.30 -0.18 7.29
C VAL A 32 -16.43 -1.70 7.21
N PHE A 33 -16.32 -2.37 8.35
CA PHE A 33 -16.55 -3.81 8.44
C PHE A 33 -17.97 -4.15 7.95
N PRO A 34 -18.14 -5.04 6.96
CA PRO A 34 -19.39 -5.17 6.21
C PRO A 34 -20.44 -6.05 6.91
N GLN A 35 -20.84 -5.66 8.13
CA GLN A 35 -21.92 -6.31 8.88
C GLN A 35 -22.86 -5.30 9.52
N ILE A 36 -24.09 -5.76 9.84
CA ILE A 36 -25.09 -4.95 10.56
C ILE A 36 -24.61 -4.62 11.98
N VAL A 37 -24.12 -5.64 12.67
CA VAL A 37 -23.53 -5.45 14.01
C VAL A 37 -22.10 -4.94 13.84
N GLN A 38 -21.85 -3.76 14.37
CA GLN A 38 -20.53 -3.15 14.37
C GLN A 38 -19.75 -3.53 15.63
N PRO A 39 -18.42 -3.51 15.62
CA PRO A 39 -17.61 -4.00 16.75
C PRO A 39 -17.83 -3.30 18.08
N GLY A 40 -18.26 -2.02 18.09
CA GLY A 40 -18.45 -1.26 19.32
C GLY A 40 -17.15 -0.94 20.08
N ALA A 41 -17.28 -0.60 21.36
CA ALA A 41 -16.16 -0.27 22.23
C ALA A 41 -15.47 -1.52 22.78
N ALA A 42 -14.14 -1.46 22.88
CA ALA A 42 -13.34 -2.53 23.47
C ALA A 42 -13.42 -2.50 25.00
N THR A 43 -13.59 -3.66 25.61
CA THR A 43 -13.61 -3.85 27.07
C THR A 43 -12.57 -4.89 27.46
N ALA A 44 -12.12 -4.81 28.72
CA ALA A 44 -11.24 -5.81 29.32
C ALA A 44 -11.69 -6.15 30.74
N SER A 45 -11.49 -7.40 31.15
CA SER A 45 -11.80 -7.87 32.51
C SER A 45 -10.86 -8.98 32.94
N ASP A 46 -10.72 -9.12 34.25
CA ASP A 46 -10.05 -10.26 34.92
C ASP A 46 -11.10 -11.12 35.62
N LYS A 47 -11.10 -12.40 35.28
CA LYS A 47 -11.96 -13.40 35.94
C LYS A 47 -11.09 -14.57 36.43
N ASP A 48 -10.78 -14.57 37.72
CA ASP A 48 -10.03 -15.63 38.36
C ASP A 48 -8.70 -15.98 37.65
N GLY A 49 -7.95 -14.95 37.26
CA GLY A 49 -6.66 -15.10 36.53
C GLY A 49 -6.77 -15.29 35.04
N THR A 50 -7.99 -15.34 34.49
CA THR A 50 -8.23 -15.29 33.04
C THR A 50 -8.49 -13.85 32.61
N LEU A 51 -7.60 -13.29 31.81
CA LEU A 51 -7.77 -11.97 31.21
C LEU A 51 -8.59 -12.08 29.91
N ILE A 52 -9.54 -11.16 29.75
CA ILE A 52 -10.50 -11.16 28.65
C ILE A 52 -10.46 -9.81 27.95
N LEU A 53 -10.31 -9.82 26.62
CA LEU A 53 -10.59 -8.68 25.74
C LEU A 53 -11.86 -8.97 24.95
N SER A 54 -12.81 -8.04 24.92
CA SER A 54 -14.07 -8.23 24.19
C SER A 54 -14.65 -6.93 23.66
N ASN A 55 -15.47 -7.06 22.63
CA ASN A 55 -16.40 -6.05 22.11
C ASN A 55 -17.69 -6.75 21.64
N ASP A 56 -18.52 -6.08 20.84
CA ASP A 56 -19.81 -6.63 20.40
C ASP A 56 -19.66 -7.79 19.39
N LEU A 57 -18.47 -8.01 18.80
CA LEU A 57 -18.23 -9.04 17.79
C LEU A 57 -17.36 -10.20 18.26
N LEU A 58 -16.42 -9.99 19.18
CA LEU A 58 -15.45 -11.01 19.56
C LEU A 58 -15.11 -10.97 21.04
N THR A 59 -14.69 -12.14 21.55
CA THR A 59 -14.21 -12.31 22.91
C THR A 59 -12.95 -13.19 22.88
N ALA A 60 -11.80 -12.58 23.13
CA ALA A 60 -10.51 -13.28 23.23
C ALA A 60 -10.11 -13.46 24.72
N THR A 61 -9.71 -14.65 25.08
CA THR A 61 -9.30 -15.00 26.44
C THR A 61 -7.84 -15.39 26.52
N PHE A 62 -7.22 -15.10 27.65
CA PHE A 62 -5.81 -15.39 27.93
C PHE A 62 -5.69 -15.94 29.35
N VAL A 63 -5.05 -17.06 29.51
CA VAL A 63 -5.00 -17.82 30.75
C VAL A 63 -3.61 -17.80 31.34
N ASN A 64 -3.52 -17.59 32.66
CA ASN A 64 -2.31 -17.75 33.43
C ASN A 64 -2.49 -18.91 34.39
N ASP A 65 -1.88 -20.05 34.09
CA ASP A 65 -1.85 -21.20 35.02
C ASP A 65 -0.48 -21.25 35.72
N ASN A 66 -0.43 -20.66 36.94
CA ASN A 66 0.76 -20.65 37.79
C ASN A 66 2.03 -20.11 37.10
N GLY A 67 1.91 -19.09 36.24
CA GLY A 67 3.04 -18.49 35.50
C GLY A 67 3.16 -19.00 34.09
N HIS A 68 2.43 -20.03 33.71
CA HIS A 68 2.36 -20.55 32.32
C HIS A 68 1.23 -19.86 31.56
N ILE A 69 1.58 -18.83 30.80
CA ILE A 69 0.59 -18.05 30.04
C ILE A 69 0.32 -18.69 28.67
N ARG A 70 -0.98 -18.75 28.31
CA ARG A 70 -1.46 -19.34 27.04
C ARG A 70 -2.65 -18.55 26.49
N PHE A 71 -2.87 -18.72 25.20
CA PHE A 71 -4.10 -18.25 24.55
C PHE A 71 -5.27 -19.14 25.02
N GLY A 72 -6.32 -18.51 25.54
CA GLY A 72 -7.53 -19.19 26.05
C GLY A 72 -8.60 -19.36 25.01
N GLY A 73 -8.39 -18.87 23.77
CA GLY A 73 -9.30 -19.00 22.63
C GLY A 73 -10.11 -17.74 22.31
N CYS A 74 -10.71 -17.78 21.12
CA CYS A 74 -11.72 -16.82 20.64
C CYS A 74 -12.77 -17.59 19.84
N ARG A 75 -13.94 -17.77 20.45
CA ARG A 75 -15.00 -18.63 19.87
C ARG A 75 -15.53 -18.09 18.55
N GLU A 76 -15.72 -16.78 18.46
CA GLU A 76 -16.28 -16.11 17.28
C GLU A 76 -15.35 -16.25 16.05
N MET A 77 -14.04 -16.41 16.30
CA MET A 77 -13.02 -16.69 15.29
C MET A 77 -12.75 -18.20 15.09
N GLY A 78 -13.40 -19.08 15.86
CA GLY A 78 -13.10 -20.52 15.84
C GLY A 78 -11.73 -20.89 16.42
N LEU A 79 -10.99 -19.94 17.02
CA LEU A 79 -9.66 -20.15 17.59
C LEU A 79 -9.75 -20.93 18.91
N LYS A 80 -9.03 -22.06 18.98
CA LYS A 80 -9.08 -22.98 20.10
C LYS A 80 -8.21 -22.51 21.27
N PRO A 81 -8.54 -22.92 22.50
CA PRO A 81 -7.72 -22.66 23.69
C PRO A 81 -6.48 -23.55 23.71
N GLY A 82 -5.44 -23.09 24.42
CA GLY A 82 -4.27 -23.91 24.78
C GLY A 82 -3.03 -23.66 23.93
N THR A 83 -3.12 -22.85 22.86
CA THR A 83 -1.95 -22.52 22.05
C THR A 83 -1.01 -21.55 22.78
N GLU A 84 0.28 -21.61 22.44
CA GLU A 84 1.30 -20.69 22.91
C GLU A 84 1.03 -19.28 22.41
N LEU A 85 1.39 -18.26 23.19
CA LEU A 85 1.33 -16.86 22.73
C LEU A 85 2.36 -16.58 21.65
N PHE A 86 3.56 -17.15 21.81
CA PHE A 86 4.65 -17.12 20.84
C PHE A 86 5.68 -18.22 21.16
N LYS A 87 6.60 -18.47 20.23
CA LYS A 87 7.77 -19.34 20.42
C LYS A 87 9.00 -18.65 19.82
N ILE A 88 10.17 -18.94 20.38
CA ILE A 88 11.46 -18.61 19.77
C ILE A 88 12.28 -19.88 19.52
N THR A 89 13.12 -19.86 18.49
CA THR A 89 14.14 -20.88 18.27
C THR A 89 15.51 -20.21 18.32
N LEU A 90 16.38 -20.70 19.18
CA LEU A 90 17.74 -20.17 19.35
C LEU A 90 18.65 -20.53 18.16
N GLY A 91 19.83 -19.94 18.10
CA GLY A 91 20.77 -20.13 17.00
C GLY A 91 21.34 -21.54 16.82
N ASP A 92 21.11 -22.43 17.79
CA ASP A 92 21.43 -23.88 17.67
C ASP A 92 20.41 -24.66 16.83
N GLU A 93 19.33 -23.99 16.38
CA GLU A 93 18.22 -24.51 15.56
C GLU A 93 17.39 -25.61 16.23
N THR A 94 17.76 -26.04 17.42
CA THR A 94 17.14 -27.15 18.15
C THR A 94 16.43 -26.71 19.44
N THR A 95 16.91 -25.66 20.07
CA THR A 95 16.31 -25.13 21.32
C THR A 95 15.10 -24.25 20.97
N VAL A 96 13.92 -24.84 21.10
CA VAL A 96 12.63 -24.16 20.92
C VAL A 96 12.05 -23.82 22.29
N VAL A 97 11.78 -22.54 22.54
CA VAL A 97 11.26 -22.05 23.82
C VAL A 97 9.90 -21.41 23.63
N PRO A 98 8.82 -22.05 24.11
CA PRO A 98 7.48 -21.45 24.11
C PRO A 98 7.33 -20.43 25.23
N ALA A 99 6.43 -19.46 25.05
CA ALA A 99 6.15 -18.42 26.05
C ALA A 99 5.78 -18.99 27.43
N SER A 100 5.08 -20.11 27.46
CA SER A 100 4.66 -20.77 28.71
C SER A 100 5.80 -21.36 29.53
N GLU A 101 6.99 -21.55 28.97
CA GLU A 101 8.19 -22.01 29.66
C GLU A 101 9.13 -20.88 30.08
N MET A 102 8.78 -19.64 29.77
CA MET A 102 9.55 -18.47 30.18
C MET A 102 9.15 -18.00 31.59
N THR A 103 10.03 -17.27 32.25
CA THR A 103 9.70 -16.65 33.55
C THR A 103 8.76 -15.49 33.34
N LEU A 104 7.55 -15.57 33.86
CA LEU A 104 6.57 -14.48 33.88
C LEU A 104 6.94 -13.44 34.93
N ASN A 105 7.21 -12.20 34.52
CA ASN A 105 7.58 -11.10 35.42
C ASN A 105 6.37 -10.23 35.78
N SER A 106 5.47 -9.97 34.82
CA SER A 106 4.21 -9.23 35.04
C SER A 106 3.13 -9.65 34.04
N TRP A 107 1.87 -9.45 34.45
CA TRP A 107 0.69 -9.82 33.68
C TRP A 107 -0.46 -8.91 34.04
N GLY A 108 -1.14 -8.29 33.08
CA GLY A 108 -2.26 -7.39 33.42
C GLY A 108 -2.91 -6.69 32.24
N ILE A 109 -3.97 -5.96 32.56
CA ILE A 109 -4.73 -5.14 31.62
C ILE A 109 -4.16 -3.72 31.62
N VAL A 110 -3.97 -3.17 30.41
CA VAL A 110 -3.49 -1.79 30.20
C VAL A 110 -4.39 -1.10 29.17
N PRO A 111 -5.02 0.03 29.51
CA PRO A 111 -5.81 0.80 28.54
C PRO A 111 -4.94 1.34 27.40
N LEU A 112 -5.48 1.34 26.18
CA LEU A 112 -4.89 1.98 25.01
C LEU A 112 -5.43 3.39 24.86
N ALA A 113 -4.56 4.39 24.94
CA ALA A 113 -4.94 5.77 24.72
C ALA A 113 -5.25 6.04 23.24
N ALA A 114 -6.21 6.94 23.00
CA ALA A 114 -6.45 7.52 21.67
C ALA A 114 -5.41 8.61 21.39
N ASP A 115 -4.89 8.63 20.16
CA ASP A 115 -4.13 9.76 19.60
C ASP A 115 -4.83 10.27 18.32
N PRO A 116 -5.68 11.29 18.41
CA PRO A 116 -6.40 11.82 17.24
C PRO A 116 -5.47 12.35 16.13
N SER A 117 -4.20 12.61 16.44
CA SER A 117 -3.19 13.09 15.49
C SER A 117 -2.41 11.98 14.79
N ALA A 118 -2.59 10.72 15.22
CA ALA A 118 -1.86 9.60 14.63
C ALA A 118 -2.16 9.45 13.13
N SER A 119 -1.15 9.10 12.35
CA SER A 119 -1.32 8.76 10.94
C SER A 119 -2.10 7.45 10.79
N VAL A 120 -1.79 6.44 11.60
CA VAL A 120 -2.49 5.14 11.60
C VAL A 120 -3.90 5.28 12.17
N GLY A 121 -4.91 4.88 11.38
CA GLY A 121 -6.32 5.08 11.72
C GLY A 121 -6.74 4.41 13.04
N SER A 122 -6.25 3.21 13.33
CA SER A 122 -6.58 2.49 14.58
C SER A 122 -6.09 3.21 15.83
N GLN A 123 -4.98 3.94 15.75
CA GLN A 123 -4.40 4.66 16.89
C GLN A 123 -5.19 5.91 17.27
N ARG A 124 -6.08 6.40 16.40
CA ARG A 124 -6.93 7.58 16.66
C ARG A 124 -8.04 7.33 17.66
N VAL A 125 -8.29 6.07 17.99
CA VAL A 125 -9.31 5.63 18.96
C VAL A 125 -8.68 4.88 20.12
N GLY A 126 -9.37 4.86 21.26
CA GLY A 126 -8.97 4.12 22.42
C GLY A 126 -9.12 2.61 22.28
N GLY A 127 -8.92 1.90 23.37
CA GLY A 127 -9.09 0.45 23.43
C GLY A 127 -8.53 -0.15 24.70
N GLN A 128 -8.37 -1.46 24.69
CA GLN A 128 -7.82 -2.23 25.81
C GLN A 128 -6.69 -3.15 25.32
N SER A 129 -5.74 -3.41 26.19
CA SER A 129 -4.69 -4.40 25.93
C SER A 129 -4.43 -5.28 27.15
N ILE A 130 -3.92 -6.47 26.87
CA ILE A 130 -3.30 -7.35 27.85
C ILE A 130 -1.80 -7.32 27.58
N VAL A 131 -1.02 -7.10 28.63
CA VAL A 131 0.43 -7.01 28.55
C VAL A 131 1.07 -8.07 29.44
N ALA A 132 2.01 -8.83 28.90
CA ALA A 132 2.86 -9.76 29.62
C ALA A 132 4.32 -9.33 29.48
N THR A 133 5.06 -9.28 30.58
CA THR A 133 6.53 -9.21 30.50
C THR A 133 7.12 -10.55 30.97
N LEU A 134 8.03 -11.09 30.15
CA LEU A 134 8.67 -12.39 30.40
C LEU A 134 10.18 -12.27 30.25
N SER A 135 10.90 -13.28 30.72
CA SER A 135 12.33 -13.38 30.50
C SER A 135 12.76 -14.83 30.28
N TYR A 136 13.75 -15.01 29.41
CA TYR A 136 14.41 -16.29 29.19
C TYR A 136 15.90 -16.06 28.83
N GLY A 137 16.79 -16.70 29.55
CA GLY A 137 18.23 -16.50 29.37
C GLY A 137 18.59 -15.02 29.52
N ASP A 138 19.23 -14.46 28.48
CA ASP A 138 19.62 -13.05 28.42
C ASP A 138 18.66 -12.18 27.58
N ILE A 139 17.40 -12.64 27.38
CA ILE A 139 16.38 -11.91 26.63
C ILE A 139 15.20 -11.53 27.55
N ASP A 140 14.76 -10.29 27.45
CA ASP A 140 13.52 -9.78 28.03
C ASP A 140 12.47 -9.61 26.92
N PHE A 141 11.23 -10.00 27.22
CA PHE A 141 10.11 -9.93 26.29
C PHE A 141 9.01 -9.05 26.84
N GLU A 142 8.41 -8.24 25.97
CA GLU A 142 7.11 -7.64 26.22
C GLU A 142 6.15 -8.11 25.11
N TRP A 143 5.11 -8.82 25.53
CA TRP A 143 4.06 -9.27 24.64
C TRP A 143 2.77 -8.53 24.95
N LYS A 144 2.04 -8.12 23.90
CA LYS A 144 0.75 -7.42 24.02
C LYS A 144 -0.28 -8.07 23.12
N ALA A 145 -1.52 -8.21 23.62
CA ALA A 145 -2.71 -8.38 22.81
C ALA A 145 -3.53 -7.09 22.88
N MET A 146 -3.99 -6.58 21.75
CA MET A 146 -4.65 -5.27 21.65
C MET A 146 -5.98 -5.40 20.94
N LEU A 147 -7.02 -4.79 21.53
CA LEU A 147 -8.32 -4.60 20.91
C LEU A 147 -8.68 -3.12 21.00
N ARG A 148 -8.73 -2.44 19.86
CA ARG A 148 -9.13 -1.03 19.79
C ARG A 148 -10.63 -0.91 19.51
N ASP A 149 -11.22 0.19 19.95
CA ASP A 149 -12.63 0.49 19.68
C ASP A 149 -12.94 0.40 18.18
N GLY A 150 -14.02 -0.27 17.83
CA GLY A 150 -14.42 -0.48 16.44
C GLY A 150 -13.60 -1.52 15.66
N SER A 151 -12.74 -2.34 16.29
CA SER A 151 -11.97 -3.40 15.63
C SER A 151 -12.73 -4.72 15.58
N HIS A 152 -12.82 -5.31 14.38
CA HIS A 152 -13.28 -6.69 14.16
C HIS A 152 -12.11 -7.70 14.19
N TYR A 153 -10.94 -7.28 14.68
CA TYR A 153 -9.70 -8.05 14.73
C TYR A 153 -8.93 -7.77 16.02
N LEU A 154 -8.13 -8.75 16.41
CA LEU A 154 -7.17 -8.69 17.50
C LEU A 154 -5.77 -8.54 16.90
N ARG A 155 -4.95 -7.61 17.41
CA ARG A 155 -3.53 -7.53 17.08
C ARG A 155 -2.70 -7.98 18.27
N THR A 156 -1.53 -8.59 17.99
CA THR A 156 -0.52 -8.85 19.00
C THR A 156 0.81 -8.21 18.61
N GLU A 157 1.57 -7.79 19.60
CA GLU A 157 2.93 -7.26 19.44
C GLU A 157 3.87 -8.01 20.35
N LEU A 158 5.07 -8.31 19.87
CA LEU A 158 6.16 -8.92 20.61
C LEU A 158 7.41 -8.08 20.45
N ALA A 159 7.90 -7.53 21.56
CA ALA A 159 9.20 -6.87 21.66
C ALA A 159 10.17 -7.80 22.38
N MET A 160 11.39 -7.95 21.85
CA MET A 160 12.44 -8.80 22.41
C MET A 160 13.72 -7.96 22.56
N THR A 161 14.20 -7.79 23.79
CA THR A 161 15.40 -7.01 24.12
C THR A 161 16.47 -7.90 24.69
N ALA A 162 17.64 -7.92 24.09
CA ALA A 162 18.77 -8.71 24.58
C ALA A 162 19.62 -7.93 25.60
N ARG A 163 20.01 -8.58 26.71
CA ARG A 163 20.98 -8.07 27.68
C ARG A 163 22.43 -8.39 27.29
N LYS A 164 22.61 -9.45 26.51
CA LYS A 164 23.86 -9.86 25.83
C LYS A 164 23.53 -10.34 24.44
N ASP A 165 24.53 -10.48 23.60
CA ASP A 165 24.37 -11.03 22.27
C ASP A 165 23.77 -12.45 22.35
N VAL A 166 22.65 -12.68 21.63
CA VAL A 166 21.97 -13.97 21.57
C VAL A 166 21.74 -14.35 20.11
N ALA A 167 22.29 -15.49 19.69
CA ALA A 167 22.03 -16.03 18.36
C ALA A 167 20.59 -16.55 18.28
N MET A 168 19.87 -16.15 17.24
CA MET A 168 18.47 -16.48 17.01
C MET A 168 18.32 -17.15 15.65
N HIS A 169 17.52 -18.21 15.58
CA HIS A 169 17.16 -18.86 14.32
C HIS A 169 15.87 -18.31 13.76
N ASN A 170 14.77 -18.36 14.53
CA ASN A 170 13.48 -17.77 14.15
C ASN A 170 12.64 -17.37 15.36
N VAL A 171 11.58 -16.62 15.07
CA VAL A 171 10.51 -16.26 16.02
C VAL A 171 9.18 -16.67 15.40
N ILE A 172 8.30 -17.27 16.17
CA ILE A 172 6.90 -17.58 15.79
C ILE A 172 6.00 -16.77 16.71
N PRO A 173 5.68 -15.49 16.36
CA PRO A 173 4.89 -14.61 17.23
C PRO A 173 3.38 -14.83 17.06
N MET A 174 2.95 -15.67 16.13
CA MET A 174 1.55 -16.00 15.87
C MET A 174 1.38 -17.51 15.76
N LEU A 175 0.47 -18.05 16.60
CA LEU A 175 0.17 -19.47 16.60
C LEU A 175 -1.29 -19.66 17.03
N TYR A 176 -2.12 -20.21 16.15
CA TYR A 176 -3.54 -20.46 16.41
C TYR A 176 -3.91 -21.88 15.94
N GLU A 177 -4.74 -22.55 16.71
CA GLU A 177 -5.36 -23.82 16.34
C GLU A 177 -6.82 -23.60 15.98
N VAL A 178 -7.23 -24.18 14.86
CA VAL A 178 -8.61 -24.13 14.35
C VAL A 178 -9.08 -25.51 13.90
N SER A 179 -10.40 -25.69 13.75
CA SER A 179 -10.94 -26.93 13.22
C SER A 179 -10.51 -27.15 11.76
N ALA A 180 -10.25 -28.39 11.39
CA ALA A 180 -10.04 -28.73 9.98
C ALA A 180 -11.23 -28.36 9.07
N ALA A 181 -12.44 -28.33 9.64
CA ALA A 181 -13.66 -27.94 8.91
C ALA A 181 -13.67 -26.45 8.51
N ASP A 182 -12.87 -25.60 9.18
CA ASP A 182 -12.73 -24.18 8.84
C ASP A 182 -11.88 -23.98 7.58
N ALA A 183 -11.14 -25.02 7.14
CA ALA A 183 -10.34 -25.06 5.94
C ALA A 183 -9.50 -23.79 5.69
N PRO A 184 -8.67 -23.34 6.64
CA PRO A 184 -7.81 -22.19 6.43
C PRO A 184 -6.75 -22.52 5.38
N GLU A 185 -6.42 -21.52 4.54
CA GLU A 185 -5.38 -21.65 3.54
C GLU A 185 -4.58 -20.35 3.40
N VAL A 186 -3.38 -20.42 2.85
CA VAL A 186 -2.58 -19.24 2.53
C VAL A 186 -3.11 -18.63 1.23
N ILE A 187 -3.60 -17.41 1.31
CA ILE A 187 -4.18 -16.67 0.18
C ILE A 187 -3.10 -15.82 -0.47
N GLY A 188 -2.44 -16.38 -1.47
CA GLY A 188 -1.36 -15.72 -2.19
C GLY A 188 -0.16 -16.63 -2.39
N ASN A 189 0.76 -16.18 -3.23
CA ASN A 189 1.97 -16.93 -3.60
C ASN A 189 3.27 -16.17 -3.30
N THR A 190 3.19 -15.13 -2.48
CA THR A 190 4.34 -14.31 -2.06
C THR A 190 4.56 -14.40 -0.55
N ARG A 191 5.72 -13.98 -0.08
CA ARG A 191 5.94 -13.76 1.36
C ARG A 191 4.97 -12.70 1.88
N GLY A 192 4.61 -12.81 3.17
CA GLY A 192 3.60 -11.95 3.77
C GLY A 192 2.20 -12.15 3.18
N ALA A 193 1.92 -13.30 2.55
CA ALA A 193 0.56 -13.68 2.17
C ALA A 193 -0.28 -13.96 3.42
N VAL A 194 -1.57 -13.64 3.35
CA VAL A 194 -2.52 -13.79 4.46
C VAL A 194 -3.03 -15.22 4.52
N VAL A 195 -3.22 -15.76 5.73
CA VAL A 195 -4.02 -16.98 5.91
C VAL A 195 -5.48 -16.57 6.06
N ALA A 196 -6.38 -17.21 5.33
CA ALA A 196 -7.80 -16.97 5.47
C ALA A 196 -8.64 -18.25 5.36
N SER A 197 -9.84 -18.19 5.93
CA SER A 197 -10.92 -19.17 5.75
C SER A 197 -12.21 -18.41 5.39
N SER A 198 -13.35 -19.08 5.47
CA SER A 198 -14.66 -18.42 5.29
C SER A 198 -15.03 -17.46 6.43
N SER A 199 -14.38 -17.53 7.60
CA SER A 199 -14.76 -16.83 8.83
C SER A 199 -13.67 -15.98 9.45
N ILE A 200 -12.39 -16.24 9.14
CA ILE A 200 -11.25 -15.54 9.72
C ILE A 200 -10.16 -15.25 8.69
N PHE A 201 -9.38 -14.23 8.99
CA PHE A 201 -8.05 -14.00 8.42
C PHE A 201 -7.00 -13.90 9.52
N ALA A 202 -5.76 -14.27 9.22
CA ALA A 202 -4.62 -14.11 10.13
C ALA A 202 -3.33 -13.88 9.35
N GLY A 203 -2.37 -13.17 9.97
CA GLY A 203 -1.06 -12.95 9.36
C GLY A 203 -0.08 -12.28 10.28
N LEU A 204 1.19 -12.54 10.01
CA LEU A 204 2.31 -11.82 10.57
C LEU A 204 2.45 -10.49 9.81
N GLU A 205 2.40 -9.37 10.52
CA GLU A 205 2.32 -8.01 9.95
C GLU A 205 3.68 -7.51 9.44
N THR A 206 4.35 -8.34 8.65
CA THR A 206 5.56 -7.97 7.90
C THR A 206 5.52 -8.57 6.50
N PRO A 207 5.95 -7.85 5.46
CA PRO A 207 5.99 -8.39 4.11
C PRO A 207 6.98 -9.57 3.95
N THR A 208 7.96 -9.72 4.86
CA THR A 208 8.93 -10.82 4.85
C THR A 208 8.45 -12.06 5.61
N GLY A 209 7.32 -11.99 6.32
CA GLY A 209 6.79 -13.07 7.13
C GLY A 209 6.43 -14.33 6.34
N LEU A 210 6.61 -15.50 6.95
CA LEU A 210 6.15 -16.78 6.44
C LEU A 210 4.91 -17.21 7.20
N ASN A 211 3.75 -16.96 6.63
CA ASN A 211 2.49 -17.47 7.14
C ASN A 211 2.21 -18.85 6.55
N SER A 212 1.83 -19.82 7.37
CA SER A 212 1.55 -21.19 6.95
C SER A 212 0.39 -21.81 7.69
N VAL A 213 -0.14 -22.89 7.11
CA VAL A 213 -1.14 -23.76 7.72
C VAL A 213 -0.56 -25.16 7.75
N GLU A 214 -0.48 -25.75 8.93
CA GLU A 214 0.00 -27.11 9.16
C GLU A 214 -1.14 -27.96 9.71
N GLU A 215 -1.00 -29.27 9.69
CA GLU A 215 -1.92 -30.21 10.33
C GLU A 215 -1.22 -30.88 11.50
N ASP A 216 -1.86 -30.87 12.67
CA ASP A 216 -1.34 -31.58 13.83
C ASP A 216 -1.72 -33.07 13.82
N THR A 217 -1.27 -33.81 14.84
CA THR A 217 -1.53 -35.26 14.99
C THR A 217 -3.01 -35.61 15.18
N ASP A 218 -3.81 -34.67 15.63
CA ASP A 218 -5.23 -34.85 15.92
C ASP A 218 -6.12 -34.38 14.76
N GLY A 219 -5.49 -33.96 13.64
CA GLY A 219 -6.17 -33.47 12.43
C GLY A 219 -6.70 -32.05 12.54
N MET A 220 -6.27 -31.30 13.55
CA MET A 220 -6.56 -29.85 13.65
C MET A 220 -5.62 -29.06 12.75
N LYS A 221 -6.00 -27.86 12.35
CA LYS A 221 -5.16 -26.96 11.58
C LYS A 221 -4.48 -25.93 12.48
N ILE A 222 -3.16 -25.82 12.29
CA ILE A 222 -2.32 -24.84 12.96
C ILE A 222 -2.00 -23.72 12.00
N ILE A 223 -2.50 -22.52 12.28
CA ILE A 223 -2.13 -21.28 11.60
C ILE A 223 -0.93 -20.72 12.33
N GLN A 224 0.18 -20.50 11.64
CA GLN A 224 1.36 -19.88 12.22
C GLN A 224 2.00 -18.84 11.32
N GLY A 225 2.62 -17.84 11.95
CA GLY A 225 3.49 -16.87 11.30
C GLY A 225 4.91 -17.02 11.83
N LYS A 226 5.88 -17.28 10.93
CA LYS A 226 7.30 -17.40 11.24
C LYS A 226 8.07 -16.18 10.73
N TRP A 227 8.88 -15.60 11.59
CA TRP A 227 9.85 -14.57 11.27
C TRP A 227 11.25 -15.16 11.33
N SER A 228 11.85 -15.39 10.17
CA SER A 228 13.19 -15.96 10.05
C SER A 228 14.25 -14.96 10.49
N ARG A 229 15.21 -15.39 11.31
CA ARG A 229 16.24 -14.46 11.79
C ARG A 229 17.65 -14.90 11.37
N HIS A 230 18.09 -16.11 11.69
CA HIS A 230 19.43 -16.63 11.37
C HIS A 230 20.57 -15.64 11.66
N THR A 231 20.41 -14.84 12.71
CA THR A 231 21.35 -13.78 13.09
C THR A 231 21.36 -13.56 14.59
N THR A 232 22.17 -12.62 15.06
CA THR A 232 22.32 -12.29 16.47
C THR A 232 21.44 -11.10 16.86
N LEU A 233 20.62 -11.27 17.88
CA LEU A 233 20.05 -10.14 18.60
C LEU A 233 21.13 -9.56 19.51
N GLU A 234 21.68 -8.42 19.13
CA GLU A 234 22.80 -7.77 19.80
C GLU A 234 22.41 -7.21 21.17
N ALA A 235 23.35 -7.15 22.09
CA ALA A 235 23.15 -6.58 23.41
C ALA A 235 22.62 -5.14 23.37
N GLY A 236 21.54 -4.89 24.08
CA GLY A 236 20.86 -3.58 24.13
C GLY A 236 19.98 -3.27 22.92
N LYS A 237 19.86 -4.16 21.94
CA LYS A 237 18.94 -4.00 20.80
C LYS A 237 17.58 -4.65 21.12
N THR A 238 16.55 -4.09 20.48
CA THR A 238 15.18 -4.63 20.56
C THR A 238 14.68 -4.94 19.16
N TRP A 239 14.14 -6.14 18.97
CA TRP A 239 13.36 -6.50 17.80
C TRP A 239 11.87 -6.44 18.13
N ASN A 240 11.08 -5.90 17.19
CA ASN A 240 9.64 -5.79 17.30
C ASN A 240 8.97 -6.49 16.13
N ILE A 241 7.90 -7.23 16.41
CA ILE A 241 7.09 -7.88 15.40
C ILE A 241 5.63 -7.91 15.85
N SER A 242 4.70 -7.78 14.91
CA SER A 242 3.27 -7.83 15.19
C SER A 242 2.56 -8.87 14.35
N SER A 243 1.38 -9.29 14.80
CA SER A 243 0.48 -10.17 14.07
C SER A 243 -0.97 -9.77 14.27
N VAL A 244 -1.84 -10.27 13.40
CA VAL A 244 -3.26 -10.02 13.41
C VAL A 244 -4.06 -11.31 13.24
N ALA A 245 -5.23 -11.38 13.90
CA ALA A 245 -6.31 -12.33 13.60
C ALA A 245 -7.63 -11.56 13.61
N GLY A 246 -8.46 -11.70 12.58
CA GLY A 246 -9.70 -10.95 12.42
C GLY A 246 -10.84 -11.76 11.82
N LEU A 247 -12.05 -11.27 12.03
CA LEU A 247 -13.27 -11.85 11.51
C LEU A 247 -13.47 -11.51 10.03
N ILE A 248 -13.98 -12.48 9.28
CA ILE A 248 -14.51 -12.29 7.94
C ILE A 248 -16.04 -12.32 8.00
N ALA A 249 -16.68 -11.28 7.49
CA ALA A 249 -18.12 -11.25 7.32
C ALA A 249 -18.56 -12.20 6.20
N PRO A 250 -19.73 -12.86 6.28
CA PRO A 250 -20.19 -13.78 5.27
C PRO A 250 -20.15 -13.20 3.85
N ASN A 251 -19.51 -13.91 2.91
CA ASN A 251 -19.33 -13.53 1.51
C ASN A 251 -18.59 -12.19 1.29
N GLN A 252 -17.84 -11.68 2.31
CA GLN A 252 -17.19 -10.38 2.28
C GLN A 252 -15.71 -10.47 2.70
N ALA A 253 -14.99 -11.51 2.26
CA ALA A 253 -13.60 -11.75 2.67
C ALA A 253 -12.68 -10.57 2.31
N ARG A 254 -12.73 -10.10 1.06
CA ARG A 254 -11.93 -8.97 0.59
C ARG A 254 -12.19 -7.70 1.43
N ARG A 255 -13.46 -7.30 1.56
CA ARG A 255 -13.81 -6.06 2.26
C ARG A 255 -13.56 -6.15 3.76
N SER A 256 -13.72 -7.33 4.39
CA SER A 256 -13.37 -7.55 5.79
C SER A 256 -11.87 -7.36 6.03
N PHE A 257 -11.02 -7.93 5.18
CA PHE A 257 -9.59 -7.74 5.26
C PHE A 257 -9.18 -6.29 4.92
N LEU A 258 -9.82 -5.69 3.92
CA LEU A 258 -9.57 -4.29 3.54
C LEU A 258 -9.93 -3.32 4.68
N ALA A 259 -11.00 -3.57 5.43
CA ALA A 259 -11.38 -2.75 6.59
C ALA A 259 -10.29 -2.77 7.68
N TYR A 260 -9.61 -3.91 7.89
CA TYR A 260 -8.40 -3.99 8.69
C TYR A 260 -7.23 -3.22 8.06
N SER A 261 -6.91 -3.53 6.80
CA SER A 261 -5.75 -2.97 6.10
C SER A 261 -5.79 -1.43 6.02
N GLU A 262 -6.94 -0.84 5.67
CA GLU A 262 -7.11 0.62 5.62
C GLU A 262 -7.01 1.28 7.00
N ARG A 263 -7.36 0.57 8.05
CA ARG A 263 -7.29 1.05 9.42
C ARG A 263 -5.88 1.00 10.01
N GLU A 264 -5.06 0.03 9.59
CA GLU A 264 -3.70 -0.20 10.10
C GLU A 264 -2.60 0.29 9.17
N ARG A 265 -2.92 0.75 7.96
CA ARG A 265 -1.90 1.28 7.05
C ARG A 265 -1.22 2.53 7.63
N ALA A 266 0.04 2.75 7.24
CA ALA A 266 0.89 3.81 7.77
C ALA A 266 0.29 5.22 7.63
N VAL A 267 -0.39 5.48 6.51
CA VAL A 267 -1.13 6.72 6.24
C VAL A 267 -2.42 6.35 5.50
N PRO A 268 -3.58 6.94 5.85
CA PRO A 268 -4.83 6.69 5.15
C PRO A 268 -4.71 6.86 3.64
N TRP A 269 -5.47 6.07 2.88
CA TRP A 269 -5.56 6.22 1.44
C TRP A 269 -5.89 7.67 1.06
N ARG A 270 -5.23 8.19 0.03
CA ARG A 270 -5.46 9.54 -0.49
C ARG A 270 -5.13 9.64 -1.97
N PRO A 271 -5.81 10.54 -2.72
CA PRO A 271 -5.43 10.86 -4.09
C PRO A 271 -4.02 11.47 -4.14
N PHE A 272 -3.19 10.92 -5.02
CA PHE A 272 -1.83 11.42 -5.24
C PHE A 272 -1.46 11.39 -6.74
N PRO A 273 -2.23 12.07 -7.62
CA PRO A 273 -1.80 12.26 -9.00
C PRO A 273 -0.57 13.17 -9.02
N HIS A 274 0.48 12.75 -9.73
CA HIS A 274 1.74 13.49 -9.80
C HIS A 274 2.38 13.39 -11.18
N TYR A 275 3.18 14.41 -11.53
CA TYR A 275 4.05 14.37 -12.69
C TYR A 275 5.31 13.55 -12.37
N ASN A 276 5.78 12.75 -13.34
CA ASN A 276 7.08 12.09 -13.27
C ASN A 276 7.91 12.43 -14.52
N SER A 277 9.17 12.82 -14.31
CA SER A 277 10.03 13.36 -15.36
C SER A 277 10.69 12.30 -16.25
N TRP A 278 10.56 10.99 -15.97
CA TRP A 278 11.33 9.94 -16.64
C TRP A 278 11.26 10.02 -18.15
N TYR A 279 10.09 10.03 -18.76
CA TYR A 279 9.92 10.00 -20.20
C TYR A 279 10.01 11.37 -20.88
N GLU A 280 10.02 12.47 -20.16
CA GLU A 280 10.21 13.81 -20.72
C GLU A 280 11.65 14.30 -20.62
N LEU A 281 12.33 14.06 -19.48
CA LEU A 281 13.64 14.65 -19.19
C LEU A 281 14.79 13.63 -19.07
N ASN A 282 14.54 12.37 -18.77
CA ASN A 282 15.56 11.47 -18.25
C ASN A 282 15.90 10.29 -19.15
N ILE A 283 14.93 9.68 -19.86
CA ILE A 283 15.11 8.39 -20.50
C ILE A 283 16.21 8.39 -21.58
N ASP A 284 16.35 9.45 -22.38
CA ASP A 284 17.40 9.58 -23.38
C ASP A 284 18.77 9.90 -22.78
N ARG A 285 18.80 10.40 -21.55
CA ARG A 285 19.98 10.95 -20.90
C ARG A 285 20.65 9.96 -19.95
N ASN A 286 19.88 9.03 -19.39
CA ASN A 286 20.33 8.13 -18.32
C ASN A 286 21.32 7.05 -18.79
N ASN A 287 21.50 6.85 -20.08
CA ASN A 287 22.52 5.95 -20.63
C ASN A 287 23.92 6.58 -20.77
N SER A 288 24.08 7.84 -20.34
CA SER A 288 25.37 8.53 -20.36
C SER A 288 26.14 8.30 -19.05
N ALA A 289 27.41 7.92 -19.18
CA ALA A 289 28.35 7.83 -18.06
C ALA A 289 28.83 9.22 -17.58
N THR A 290 28.35 10.31 -18.19
CA THR A 290 28.66 11.69 -17.84
C THR A 290 27.39 12.44 -17.50
N TYR A 291 27.50 13.52 -16.67
CA TYR A 291 26.36 14.39 -16.36
C TYR A 291 25.92 15.30 -17.54
N ASP A 292 26.62 15.27 -18.66
CA ASP A 292 26.31 16.10 -19.82
C ASP A 292 25.02 15.58 -20.50
N GLY A 293 24.01 16.43 -20.54
CA GLY A 293 22.69 16.09 -21.08
C GLY A 293 21.71 15.50 -20.06
N HIS A 294 22.09 15.33 -18.80
CA HIS A 294 21.18 14.97 -17.73
C HIS A 294 20.21 16.12 -17.42
N MET A 295 19.14 15.79 -16.72
CA MET A 295 18.17 16.76 -16.20
C MET A 295 18.88 17.84 -15.36
N THR A 296 18.39 19.08 -15.47
CA THR A 296 18.90 20.25 -14.72
C THR A 296 17.75 20.95 -13.98
N ALA A 297 18.10 21.82 -13.04
CA ALA A 297 17.12 22.66 -12.34
C ALA A 297 16.32 23.55 -13.32
N ASP A 298 16.94 24.05 -14.38
CA ASP A 298 16.28 24.87 -15.41
C ASP A 298 15.27 24.05 -16.23
N ASP A 299 15.57 22.78 -16.56
CA ASP A 299 14.62 21.87 -17.20
C ASP A 299 13.39 21.66 -16.31
N CYS A 300 13.62 21.42 -15.00
CA CYS A 300 12.54 21.27 -14.02
C CYS A 300 11.67 22.52 -13.91
N VAL A 301 12.28 23.71 -13.88
CA VAL A 301 11.57 25.00 -13.89
C VAL A 301 10.73 25.17 -15.14
N ALA A 302 11.27 24.79 -16.30
CA ALA A 302 10.54 24.86 -17.58
C ALA A 302 9.27 23.98 -17.54
N VAL A 303 9.38 22.73 -17.06
CA VAL A 303 8.23 21.81 -16.89
C VAL A 303 7.20 22.38 -15.93
N VAL A 304 7.62 22.85 -14.75
CA VAL A 304 6.69 23.44 -13.77
C VAL A 304 5.91 24.60 -14.38
N ASN A 305 6.57 25.46 -15.21
CA ASN A 305 5.88 26.57 -15.89
C ASN A 305 4.84 26.09 -16.93
N GLN A 306 5.09 24.98 -17.63
CA GLN A 306 4.09 24.41 -18.55
C GLN A 306 2.85 23.92 -17.78
N TRP A 307 3.04 23.15 -16.72
CA TRP A 307 1.94 22.64 -15.89
C TRP A 307 1.18 23.77 -15.20
N LYS A 308 1.91 24.76 -14.67
CA LYS A 308 1.31 25.96 -14.09
C LYS A 308 0.36 26.65 -15.06
N THR A 309 0.85 26.97 -16.26
CA THR A 309 0.10 27.75 -17.25
C THR A 309 -1.09 26.99 -17.81
N ASN A 310 -0.90 25.70 -18.12
CA ASN A 310 -1.86 24.93 -18.89
C ASN A 310 -2.84 24.12 -18.01
N LEU A 311 -2.46 23.79 -16.76
CA LEU A 311 -3.33 23.08 -15.83
C LEU A 311 -3.76 23.96 -14.66
N PHE A 312 -2.80 24.46 -13.84
CA PHE A 312 -3.14 25.10 -12.57
C PHE A 312 -3.92 26.40 -12.75
N ASP A 313 -3.38 27.31 -13.56
CA ASP A 313 -4.01 28.62 -13.80
C ASP A 313 -5.28 28.50 -14.65
N ARG A 314 -5.36 27.50 -15.54
CA ARG A 314 -6.45 27.38 -16.50
C ARG A 314 -7.67 26.63 -15.98
N TYR A 315 -7.47 25.61 -15.15
CA TYR A 315 -8.54 24.69 -14.72
C TYR A 315 -8.79 24.71 -13.20
N ASP A 316 -8.08 25.56 -12.45
CA ASP A 316 -8.19 25.64 -10.98
C ASP A 316 -8.09 24.25 -10.34
N THR A 317 -7.06 23.50 -10.73
CA THR A 317 -6.74 22.18 -10.21
C THR A 317 -5.23 21.92 -10.32
N SER A 318 -4.70 21.07 -9.46
CA SER A 318 -3.26 20.78 -9.44
C SER A 318 -2.99 19.30 -9.15
N ILE A 319 -1.81 18.85 -9.56
CA ILE A 319 -1.22 17.59 -9.12
C ILE A 319 -0.70 17.72 -7.68
N LYS A 320 -0.29 16.61 -7.05
CA LYS A 320 0.22 16.63 -5.66
C LYS A 320 1.72 16.86 -5.59
N ALA A 321 2.49 16.43 -6.58
CA ALA A 321 3.94 16.62 -6.62
C ALA A 321 4.50 16.65 -8.05
N PHE A 322 5.65 17.29 -8.21
CA PHE A 322 6.59 17.00 -9.29
C PHE A 322 7.62 15.99 -8.78
N VAL A 323 7.68 14.82 -9.41
CA VAL A 323 8.64 13.76 -9.07
C VAL A 323 9.75 13.75 -10.10
N TRP A 324 10.94 14.13 -9.66
CA TRP A 324 12.13 14.17 -10.48
C TRP A 324 12.81 12.80 -10.46
N ASP A 325 12.81 12.13 -11.61
CA ASP A 325 13.31 10.78 -11.77
C ASP A 325 14.85 10.74 -11.84
N ASP A 326 15.46 9.58 -12.11
CA ASP A 326 16.91 9.35 -12.12
C ASP A 326 17.66 10.39 -12.97
N GLY A 327 18.79 10.95 -12.48
CA GLY A 327 19.65 11.89 -13.19
C GLY A 327 19.98 13.19 -12.45
N TRP A 328 19.53 13.37 -11.21
CA TRP A 328 19.78 14.57 -10.42
C TRP A 328 20.99 14.44 -9.47
N ASP A 329 21.42 13.20 -9.14
CA ASP A 329 22.43 12.93 -8.12
C ASP A 329 23.84 12.77 -8.67
N GLU A 330 24.82 12.96 -7.79
CA GLU A 330 26.17 12.44 -7.96
C GLU A 330 26.23 10.96 -7.61
N TYR A 331 26.86 10.18 -8.49
CA TYR A 331 26.81 8.73 -8.40
C TYR A 331 27.47 8.20 -7.13
N GLY A 332 26.65 7.55 -6.31
CA GLY A 332 27.05 6.84 -5.10
C GLY A 332 26.87 7.61 -3.79
N THR A 333 26.63 8.91 -3.81
CA THR A 333 26.51 9.75 -2.59
C THR A 333 25.10 10.28 -2.34
N TRP A 334 24.22 10.26 -3.36
CA TRP A 334 22.88 10.86 -3.31
C TRP A 334 22.90 12.37 -3.02
N SER A 335 24.01 13.02 -3.29
CA SER A 335 24.11 14.49 -3.31
C SER A 335 23.73 15.03 -4.70
N PHE A 336 23.39 16.31 -4.77
CA PHE A 336 23.05 16.94 -6.04
C PHE A 336 24.26 17.07 -6.96
N ASN A 337 24.10 16.76 -8.23
CA ASN A 337 25.12 16.96 -9.24
C ASN A 337 25.20 18.46 -9.68
N LYS A 338 26.14 18.77 -10.58
CA LYS A 338 26.37 20.15 -11.08
C LYS A 338 25.17 20.80 -11.76
N GLY A 339 24.19 20.02 -12.22
CA GLY A 339 22.95 20.51 -12.83
C GLY A 339 21.96 21.08 -11.79
N PHE A 340 22.20 20.83 -10.50
CA PHE A 340 21.35 21.25 -9.38
C PHE A 340 22.15 22.00 -8.32
N PRO A 341 22.74 23.16 -8.63
CA PRO A 341 23.63 23.87 -7.69
C PRO A 341 22.93 24.32 -6.40
N ASN A 342 21.62 24.45 -6.39
CA ASN A 342 20.79 24.79 -5.24
C ASN A 342 19.80 23.66 -4.88
N GLY A 343 20.06 22.43 -5.34
CA GLY A 343 19.11 21.33 -5.26
C GLY A 343 17.86 21.61 -6.08
N PHE A 344 16.70 21.19 -5.56
CA PHE A 344 15.41 21.43 -6.21
C PHE A 344 14.71 22.72 -5.75
N ARG A 345 15.46 23.70 -5.21
CA ARG A 345 14.85 24.91 -4.64
C ARG A 345 14.05 25.71 -5.65
N GLU A 346 14.61 25.95 -6.83
CA GLU A 346 13.97 26.79 -7.86
C GLU A 346 12.62 26.20 -8.34
N PRO A 347 12.53 24.94 -8.79
CA PRO A 347 11.25 24.35 -9.19
C PRO A 347 10.28 24.25 -8.02
N TYR A 348 10.72 23.98 -6.80
CA TYR A 348 9.88 23.91 -5.62
C TYR A 348 9.27 25.27 -5.26
N GLU A 349 10.07 26.34 -5.20
CA GLU A 349 9.59 27.71 -4.91
C GLU A 349 8.52 28.17 -5.92
N LEU A 350 8.55 27.63 -7.12
CA LEU A 350 7.56 27.91 -8.16
C LEU A 350 6.28 27.11 -7.94
N SER A 351 6.38 25.79 -7.66
CA SER A 351 5.26 24.86 -7.55
C SER A 351 4.49 24.98 -6.22
N ARG A 352 5.17 25.25 -5.11
CA ARG A 352 4.54 25.31 -3.77
C ARG A 352 3.45 26.36 -3.64
N LYS A 353 3.47 27.40 -4.47
CA LYS A 353 2.43 28.45 -4.52
C LYS A 353 1.06 27.91 -4.94
N TYR A 354 1.05 26.74 -5.57
CA TYR A 354 -0.14 26.00 -6.01
C TYR A 354 -0.45 24.79 -5.11
N GLY A 355 0.22 24.68 -3.98
CA GLY A 355 0.09 23.51 -3.10
C GLY A 355 0.73 22.23 -3.66
N VAL A 356 1.61 22.36 -4.66
CA VAL A 356 2.28 21.22 -5.32
C VAL A 356 3.66 21.03 -4.72
N GLY A 357 3.89 19.84 -4.18
CA GLY A 357 5.15 19.48 -3.53
C GLY A 357 6.22 18.97 -4.50
N THR A 358 7.34 18.55 -3.93
CA THR A 358 8.49 17.97 -4.64
C THR A 358 8.70 16.54 -4.21
N GLY A 359 9.03 15.68 -5.17
CA GLY A 359 9.46 14.30 -4.95
C GLY A 359 10.70 13.95 -5.76
N ALA A 360 11.33 12.85 -5.43
CA ALA A 360 12.45 12.32 -6.20
C ALA A 360 12.42 10.80 -6.29
N TRP A 361 13.05 10.31 -7.34
CA TRP A 361 13.46 8.94 -7.48
C TRP A 361 14.78 8.71 -6.73
N LEU A 362 14.89 7.57 -6.04
CA LEU A 362 16.10 7.05 -5.45
C LEU A 362 16.16 5.53 -5.68
N GLY A 363 17.35 5.04 -5.99
CA GLY A 363 17.60 3.60 -6.16
C GLY A 363 18.36 3.03 -4.97
N PRO A 364 17.71 2.39 -3.98
CA PRO A 364 18.38 1.85 -2.79
C PRO A 364 19.54 0.89 -3.09
N VAL A 365 19.53 0.25 -4.27
CA VAL A 365 20.60 -0.65 -4.75
C VAL A 365 21.35 -0.08 -5.96
N GLY A 366 21.29 1.23 -6.17
CA GLY A 366 22.00 1.95 -7.21
C GLY A 366 21.21 2.25 -8.49
N GLY A 367 20.05 1.63 -8.69
CA GLY A 367 19.28 1.79 -9.93
C GLY A 367 19.85 1.01 -11.11
N TYR A 368 19.62 1.47 -12.35
CA TYR A 368 19.81 0.72 -13.59
C TYR A 368 20.79 1.41 -14.54
N GLY A 369 21.17 0.70 -15.62
CA GLY A 369 22.02 1.22 -16.70
C GLY A 369 23.41 1.68 -16.23
N ALA A 370 24.03 2.55 -17.02
CA ALA A 370 25.39 3.03 -16.78
C ALA A 370 25.50 3.83 -15.47
N SER A 371 24.51 4.66 -15.13
CA SER A 371 24.47 5.42 -13.88
C SER A 371 24.39 4.50 -12.67
N GLY A 372 23.59 3.44 -12.74
CA GLY A 372 23.51 2.44 -11.69
C GLY A 372 24.82 1.67 -11.48
N GLU A 373 25.52 1.34 -12.57
CA GLU A 373 26.84 0.71 -12.49
C GLU A 373 27.87 1.62 -11.81
N LEU A 374 27.91 2.90 -12.12
CA LEU A 374 28.81 3.87 -11.51
C LEU A 374 28.51 4.06 -10.03
N ARG A 375 27.23 4.12 -9.63
CA ARG A 375 26.83 4.18 -8.20
C ARG A 375 27.33 2.95 -7.46
N ARG A 376 27.11 1.75 -7.98
CA ARG A 376 27.58 0.48 -7.36
C ARG A 376 29.10 0.39 -7.32
N GLN A 377 29.79 0.85 -8.38
CA GLN A 377 31.27 0.88 -8.42
C GLN A 377 31.85 1.76 -7.33
N TYR A 378 31.23 2.90 -7.01
CA TYR A 378 31.63 3.78 -5.92
C TYR A 378 31.67 3.06 -4.56
N TRP A 379 30.76 2.10 -4.35
CA TRP A 379 30.64 1.33 -3.10
C TRP A 379 31.33 -0.04 -3.13
N ALA A 380 31.93 -0.45 -4.26
CA ALA A 380 32.48 -1.80 -4.43
C ALA A 380 33.51 -2.18 -3.35
N ASP A 381 34.40 -1.26 -3.00
CA ASP A 381 35.45 -1.47 -1.98
C ASP A 381 34.98 -1.18 -0.55
N ASN A 382 33.72 -0.79 -0.35
CA ASN A 382 33.17 -0.34 0.94
C ASN A 382 31.91 -1.16 1.34
N GLY A 383 31.87 -2.44 1.06
CA GLY A 383 30.78 -3.33 1.47
C GLY A 383 29.56 -3.37 0.55
N GLY A 384 29.65 -2.70 -0.59
CA GLY A 384 28.58 -2.69 -1.60
C GLY A 384 27.45 -1.72 -1.30
N MET A 385 26.63 -1.48 -2.34
CA MET A 385 25.48 -0.58 -2.29
C MET A 385 24.21 -1.36 -1.91
N GLN A 386 24.12 -1.71 -0.63
CA GLN A 386 23.02 -2.47 -0.03
C GLN A 386 22.67 -1.86 1.33
N LEU A 387 21.39 -1.86 1.68
CA LEU A 387 20.92 -1.29 2.96
C LEU A 387 21.36 -2.13 4.19
N SER A 388 21.74 -3.37 3.99
CA SER A 388 22.42 -4.19 4.99
C SER A 388 23.87 -3.74 5.29
N ASN A 389 24.47 -2.89 4.43
CA ASN A 389 25.76 -2.26 4.70
C ASN A 389 25.54 -0.99 5.56
N PRO A 390 25.98 -0.96 6.83
CA PRO A 390 25.70 0.16 7.73
C PRO A 390 26.29 1.51 7.23
N ALA A 391 27.41 1.49 6.52
CA ALA A 391 28.03 2.70 5.97
C ALA A 391 27.15 3.31 4.87
N TYR A 392 26.67 2.46 3.95
CA TYR A 392 25.77 2.90 2.88
C TYR A 392 24.38 3.27 3.42
N TYR A 393 23.82 2.47 4.33
CA TYR A 393 22.56 2.78 5.00
C TYR A 393 22.53 4.19 5.58
N ASN A 394 23.58 4.57 6.31
CA ASN A 394 23.67 5.93 6.89
C ASN A 394 23.73 7.03 5.83
N VAL A 395 24.43 6.82 4.71
CA VAL A 395 24.47 7.78 3.60
C VAL A 395 23.09 7.94 2.97
N PHE A 396 22.40 6.83 2.72
CA PHE A 396 21.07 6.84 2.11
C PHE A 396 20.02 7.46 3.03
N LEU A 397 19.99 7.08 4.32
CA LEU A 397 19.09 7.66 5.31
C LEU A 397 19.31 9.16 5.47
N ASN A 398 20.57 9.62 5.52
CA ASN A 398 20.89 11.06 5.64
C ASN A 398 20.42 11.81 4.38
N ALA A 399 20.62 11.25 3.19
CA ALA A 399 20.14 11.86 1.94
C ALA A 399 18.63 12.03 1.94
N CYS A 400 17.87 10.96 2.29
CA CYS A 400 16.42 11.03 2.40
C CYS A 400 15.95 12.06 3.45
N SER A 401 16.59 12.05 4.63
CA SER A 401 16.25 12.99 5.73
C SER A 401 16.53 14.44 5.36
N ASP A 402 17.69 14.70 4.74
CA ASP A 402 18.09 16.03 4.29
C ASP A 402 17.14 16.59 3.21
N MET A 403 16.66 15.76 2.31
CA MET A 403 15.68 16.16 1.29
C MET A 403 14.35 16.61 1.92
N VAL A 404 13.89 15.91 2.93
CA VAL A 404 12.66 16.29 3.64
C VAL A 404 12.88 17.56 4.46
N ASP A 405 13.95 17.62 5.25
CA ASP A 405 14.20 18.73 6.18
C ASP A 405 14.59 20.04 5.45
N LYS A 406 15.41 19.95 4.39
CA LYS A 406 15.95 21.13 3.69
C LYS A 406 15.12 21.59 2.50
N TYR A 407 14.41 20.69 1.83
CA TYR A 407 13.70 20.96 0.58
C TYR A 407 12.21 20.60 0.63
N ASP A 408 11.68 20.24 1.82
CA ASP A 408 10.26 19.95 2.06
C ASP A 408 9.68 18.87 1.12
N PHE A 409 10.48 17.82 0.86
CA PHE A 409 10.02 16.71 0.01
C PHE A 409 8.80 16.01 0.61
N CYS A 410 7.83 15.70 -0.23
CA CYS A 410 6.59 15.01 0.15
C CYS A 410 6.42 13.63 -0.50
N PHE A 411 7.34 13.23 -1.37
CA PHE A 411 7.25 11.98 -2.11
C PHE A 411 8.63 11.38 -2.40
N PHE A 412 8.77 10.07 -2.20
CA PHE A 412 9.90 9.31 -2.71
C PHE A 412 9.43 8.11 -3.55
N LYS A 413 10.00 7.98 -4.75
CA LYS A 413 9.98 6.78 -5.57
C LYS A 413 11.24 5.98 -5.27
N LEU A 414 11.10 4.88 -4.52
CA LEU A 414 12.22 4.04 -4.10
C LEU A 414 12.28 2.81 -5.01
N ASP A 415 13.27 2.77 -5.90
CA ASP A 415 13.32 1.84 -7.01
C ASP A 415 14.48 0.84 -6.87
N GLY A 416 14.18 -0.45 -6.99
CA GLY A 416 15.19 -1.49 -6.82
C GLY A 416 15.44 -1.86 -5.36
N ILE A 417 14.40 -2.24 -4.62
CA ILE A 417 14.52 -2.93 -3.34
C ILE A 417 14.90 -4.38 -3.64
N SER A 418 15.46 -5.12 -2.71
CA SER A 418 15.91 -6.50 -3.00
C SER A 418 14.80 -7.38 -3.59
N ALA A 419 15.03 -7.94 -4.78
CA ALA A 419 14.10 -8.86 -5.45
C ALA A 419 14.09 -10.29 -4.88
N GLN A 420 14.89 -10.60 -3.89
CA GLN A 420 15.07 -11.98 -3.38
C GLN A 420 13.87 -12.54 -2.62
N PHE A 421 12.92 -11.67 -2.22
CA PHE A 421 11.74 -12.03 -1.43
C PHE A 421 10.41 -11.94 -2.18
N SER A 422 10.43 -11.81 -3.48
CA SER A 422 9.20 -11.66 -4.27
C SER A 422 8.36 -12.94 -4.38
N SER A 423 8.85 -14.07 -3.88
CA SER A 423 8.14 -15.36 -3.98
C SER A 423 8.15 -16.14 -2.68
N VAL A 424 7.12 -16.96 -2.47
CA VAL A 424 7.15 -18.02 -1.45
C VAL A 424 8.13 -19.08 -1.92
N GLY A 425 9.26 -19.16 -1.29
CA GLY A 425 10.35 -20.11 -1.62
C GLY A 425 11.01 -20.62 -0.35
N PRO A 426 12.05 -21.44 -0.49
CA PRO A 426 12.86 -21.80 0.65
C PRO A 426 13.34 -20.53 1.35
N ASP A 427 13.44 -20.60 2.66
CA ASP A 427 13.87 -19.47 3.50
C ASP A 427 15.25 -18.98 3.02
N PRO A 428 15.37 -17.73 2.50
CA PRO A 428 16.63 -17.24 1.97
C PRO A 428 17.62 -16.84 3.07
N GLY A 429 17.20 -16.97 4.35
CA GLY A 429 17.98 -16.50 5.49
C GLY A 429 17.95 -14.99 5.66
N TYR A 430 18.65 -14.51 6.66
CA TYR A 430 18.61 -13.12 7.12
C TYR A 430 19.15 -12.09 6.13
N THR A 431 20.15 -12.43 5.30
CA THR A 431 20.82 -11.46 4.42
C THR A 431 19.86 -10.71 3.49
N GLY A 432 18.81 -11.37 3.02
CA GLY A 432 17.81 -10.70 2.20
C GLY A 432 16.78 -9.93 3.02
N GLU A 433 16.37 -10.45 4.18
CA GLU A 433 15.48 -9.74 5.11
C GLU A 433 16.09 -8.42 5.59
N GLU A 434 17.41 -8.40 5.84
CA GLU A 434 18.15 -7.22 6.27
C GLU A 434 18.00 -6.02 5.32
N ASN A 435 17.97 -6.26 4.01
CA ASN A 435 17.74 -5.19 3.04
C ASN A 435 16.29 -4.69 3.06
N ALA A 436 15.31 -5.58 3.21
CA ALA A 436 13.91 -5.21 3.32
C ALA A 436 13.63 -4.48 4.64
N GLU A 437 14.22 -4.90 5.74
CA GLU A 437 14.15 -4.21 7.03
C GLU A 437 14.83 -2.84 6.96
N GLY A 438 15.97 -2.73 6.29
CA GLY A 438 16.66 -1.47 6.07
C GLY A 438 15.79 -0.44 5.35
N ILE A 439 15.01 -0.84 4.34
CA ILE A 439 14.04 0.07 3.71
C ILE A 439 12.91 0.44 4.67
N ILE A 440 12.36 -0.52 5.40
CA ILE A 440 11.28 -0.29 6.39
C ILE A 440 11.73 0.71 7.46
N ASP A 441 12.95 0.58 7.95
CA ASP A 441 13.53 1.50 8.94
C ASP A 441 13.69 2.91 8.38
N ILE A 442 14.15 3.05 7.13
CA ILE A 442 14.27 4.34 6.45
C ILE A 442 12.90 5.00 6.28
N LEU A 443 11.89 4.25 5.81
CA LEU A 443 10.53 4.76 5.67
C LEU A 443 10.00 5.26 7.02
N SER A 444 10.22 4.49 8.08
CA SER A 444 9.81 4.85 9.44
C SER A 444 10.52 6.09 9.96
N ALA A 445 11.84 6.17 9.76
CA ALA A 445 12.65 7.33 10.17
C ALA A 445 12.25 8.61 9.43
N VAL A 446 12.01 8.52 8.13
CA VAL A 446 11.58 9.68 7.32
C VAL A 446 10.16 10.12 7.71
N ARG A 447 9.23 9.19 7.99
CA ARG A 447 7.90 9.54 8.49
C ARG A 447 7.92 10.18 9.87
N HIS A 448 8.93 9.90 10.68
CA HIS A 448 9.11 10.59 11.95
C HIS A 448 9.40 12.08 11.76
N ILE A 449 10.09 12.45 10.66
CA ILE A 449 10.34 13.84 10.26
C ILE A 449 9.08 14.44 9.62
N ARG A 450 8.47 13.71 8.68
CA ARG A 450 7.29 14.13 7.93
C ARG A 450 6.23 13.01 7.90
N PRO A 451 5.23 13.03 8.79
CA PRO A 451 4.24 11.96 8.94
C PRO A 451 3.38 11.71 7.69
N ASP A 452 3.13 12.74 6.87
CA ASP A 452 2.32 12.66 5.65
C ASP A 452 3.14 12.35 4.38
N MET A 453 4.41 11.95 4.52
CA MET A 453 5.26 11.54 3.40
C MET A 453 4.58 10.45 2.57
N PHE A 454 4.57 10.59 1.25
CA PHE A 454 4.10 9.55 0.35
C PHE A 454 5.27 8.71 -0.15
N PHE A 455 5.23 7.40 0.10
CA PHE A 455 6.24 6.47 -0.37
C PHE A 455 5.70 5.56 -1.45
N ASN A 456 6.39 5.53 -2.57
CA ASN A 456 6.25 4.52 -3.61
C ASN A 456 7.47 3.61 -3.58
N THR A 457 7.31 2.40 -3.04
CA THR A 457 8.32 1.36 -3.12
C THR A 457 8.04 0.51 -4.35
N THR A 458 8.95 0.56 -5.34
CA THR A 458 8.69 0.02 -6.67
C THR A 458 9.27 -1.38 -6.87
N VAL A 459 10.12 -1.56 -7.87
CA VAL A 459 10.75 -2.85 -8.23
C VAL A 459 11.44 -3.48 -7.04
N GLY A 460 11.16 -4.76 -6.82
CA GLY A 460 11.66 -5.52 -5.68
C GLY A 460 10.68 -5.62 -4.51
N THR A 461 9.54 -4.90 -4.53
CA THR A 461 8.40 -5.23 -3.69
C THR A 461 7.56 -6.36 -4.32
N TRP A 462 6.65 -6.93 -3.56
CA TRP A 462 5.78 -8.03 -4.00
C TRP A 462 4.37 -7.84 -3.42
N ALA A 463 3.42 -8.64 -3.86
CA ALA A 463 1.99 -8.52 -3.52
C ALA A 463 1.68 -9.01 -2.10
N SER A 464 2.29 -8.36 -1.10
CA SER A 464 1.94 -8.52 0.32
C SER A 464 1.19 -7.30 0.82
N PRO A 465 0.01 -7.46 1.45
CA PRO A 465 -0.74 -6.33 2.02
C PRO A 465 0.00 -5.66 3.19
N PHE A 466 0.92 -6.36 3.83
CA PHE A 466 1.67 -5.83 4.97
C PHE A 466 2.75 -4.79 4.58
N TRP A 467 3.03 -4.61 3.30
CA TRP A 467 3.79 -3.45 2.83
C TRP A 467 3.11 -2.13 3.21
N PHE A 468 1.77 -2.08 3.22
CA PHE A 468 1.03 -0.85 3.50
C PHE A 468 1.13 -0.37 4.96
N HIS A 469 1.70 -1.15 5.87
CA HIS A 469 2.12 -0.68 7.19
C HIS A 469 3.31 0.29 7.13
N TYR A 470 4.02 0.35 5.98
CA TYR A 470 5.26 1.12 5.83
C TYR A 470 5.26 2.05 4.62
N THR A 471 4.68 1.65 3.51
CA THR A 471 4.64 2.39 2.24
C THR A 471 3.22 2.76 1.84
N ASP A 472 3.07 3.70 0.91
CA ASP A 472 1.75 4.06 0.36
C ASP A 472 1.43 3.26 -0.89
N ALA A 473 2.41 2.97 -1.74
CA ALA A 473 2.22 2.25 -2.99
C ALA A 473 3.29 1.19 -3.23
N VAL A 474 2.90 0.07 -3.86
CA VAL A 474 3.79 -1.01 -4.28
C VAL A 474 3.69 -1.25 -5.79
N TRP A 475 4.69 -1.90 -6.36
CA TRP A 475 4.78 -2.21 -7.78
C TRP A 475 3.81 -3.31 -8.22
N ARG A 476 3.16 -3.13 -9.39
CA ARG A 476 2.26 -4.13 -9.99
C ARG A 476 2.95 -5.41 -10.48
N GLN A 477 4.26 -5.46 -10.39
CA GLN A 477 5.17 -6.50 -10.86
C GLN A 477 5.47 -6.47 -12.37
N GLU A 478 6.53 -7.19 -12.76
CA GLU A 478 7.05 -7.36 -14.11
C GLU A 478 7.54 -6.05 -14.78
N GLY A 479 7.61 -6.02 -16.13
CA GLY A 479 8.25 -4.94 -16.89
C GLY A 479 7.48 -3.61 -16.85
N ASP A 480 8.21 -2.52 -16.96
CA ASP A 480 7.67 -1.15 -16.94
C ASP A 480 6.62 -0.92 -18.01
N HIS A 481 6.89 -1.36 -19.23
CA HIS A 481 6.03 -1.22 -20.39
C HIS A 481 6.03 -2.49 -21.24
N GLY A 482 5.00 -2.63 -22.06
CA GLY A 482 4.84 -3.75 -22.97
C GLY A 482 3.53 -3.67 -23.74
N ASN A 483 3.35 -4.56 -24.69
CA ASN A 483 2.13 -4.72 -25.46
C ASN A 483 1.67 -6.16 -25.39
N ILE A 484 0.37 -6.39 -25.20
CA ILE A 484 -0.21 -7.74 -25.18
C ILE A 484 -1.50 -7.81 -25.97
N GLY A 485 -1.79 -9.00 -26.50
CA GLY A 485 -2.96 -9.25 -27.33
C GLY A 485 -2.72 -8.86 -28.79
N ASP A 486 -3.73 -9.13 -29.61
CA ASP A 486 -3.77 -8.88 -31.05
C ASP A 486 -4.84 -7.84 -31.43
N GLN A 487 -5.45 -7.20 -30.42
CA GLN A 487 -6.57 -6.27 -30.57
C GLN A 487 -6.12 -4.82 -30.35
N GLY A 488 -6.56 -3.93 -31.25
CA GLY A 488 -6.29 -2.50 -31.16
C GLY A 488 -4.88 -2.08 -31.56
N ASP A 489 -4.61 -0.80 -31.41
CA ASP A 489 -3.31 -0.21 -31.61
C ASP A 489 -2.36 -0.41 -30.41
N ASP A 490 -1.16 0.14 -30.47
CA ASP A 490 -0.15 -0.03 -29.41
C ASP A 490 -0.59 0.56 -28.08
N ARG A 491 -1.40 1.64 -28.07
CA ARG A 491 -1.93 2.22 -26.84
C ARG A 491 -2.95 1.30 -26.18
N GLU A 492 -3.89 0.75 -26.95
CA GLU A 492 -4.87 -0.21 -26.42
C GLU A 492 -4.20 -1.49 -25.89
N ARG A 493 -3.17 -1.97 -26.59
CA ARG A 493 -2.39 -3.14 -26.20
C ARG A 493 -1.54 -2.89 -24.95
N TRP A 494 -1.04 -1.65 -24.78
CA TRP A 494 -0.35 -1.19 -23.57
C TRP A 494 -1.30 -1.15 -22.37
N ILE A 495 -2.47 -0.53 -22.49
CA ILE A 495 -3.46 -0.50 -21.42
C ILE A 495 -3.82 -1.94 -21.00
N THR A 496 -4.03 -2.83 -21.98
CA THR A 496 -4.34 -4.24 -21.75
C THR A 496 -3.19 -4.97 -21.05
N TYR A 497 -1.94 -4.71 -21.41
CA TYR A 497 -0.75 -5.27 -20.76
C TYR A 497 -0.69 -4.85 -19.27
N ARG A 498 -0.77 -3.57 -19.01
CA ARG A 498 -0.73 -3.00 -17.66
C ARG A 498 -1.81 -3.60 -16.75
N ASP A 499 -3.05 -3.59 -17.22
CA ASP A 499 -4.19 -4.03 -16.43
C ASP A 499 -4.22 -5.57 -16.26
N ARG A 500 -3.72 -6.32 -17.26
CA ARG A 500 -3.55 -7.78 -17.14
C ARG A 500 -2.54 -8.15 -16.05
N LEU A 501 -1.46 -7.39 -15.87
CA LEU A 501 -0.50 -7.64 -14.80
C LEU A 501 -1.12 -7.42 -13.41
N VAL A 502 -1.94 -6.38 -13.26
CA VAL A 502 -2.71 -6.17 -12.02
C VAL A 502 -3.66 -7.35 -11.78
N TYR A 503 -4.39 -7.78 -12.82
CA TYR A 503 -5.29 -8.92 -12.71
C TYR A 503 -4.55 -10.20 -12.27
N GLN A 504 -3.44 -10.55 -12.92
CA GLN A 504 -2.71 -11.77 -12.61
C GLN A 504 -2.06 -11.76 -11.23
N ASN A 505 -1.32 -10.67 -10.92
CA ASN A 505 -0.46 -10.63 -9.74
C ASN A 505 -1.21 -10.30 -8.46
N PHE A 506 -2.31 -9.56 -8.56
CA PHE A 506 -3.09 -9.12 -7.39
C PHE A 506 -4.46 -9.78 -7.33
N VAL A 507 -5.27 -9.68 -8.38
CA VAL A 507 -6.65 -10.20 -8.33
C VAL A 507 -6.69 -11.72 -8.23
N VAL A 508 -5.81 -12.42 -8.98
CA VAL A 508 -5.74 -13.89 -8.98
C VAL A 508 -4.78 -14.42 -7.94
N ASN A 509 -3.53 -13.93 -7.96
CA ASN A 509 -2.47 -14.52 -7.16
C ASN A 509 -2.42 -14.01 -5.71
N SER A 510 -3.02 -12.85 -5.40
CA SER A 510 -3.00 -12.24 -4.06
C SER A 510 -4.28 -11.45 -3.77
N PRO A 511 -5.47 -12.09 -3.81
CA PRO A 511 -6.77 -11.39 -3.81
C PRO A 511 -7.08 -10.59 -2.54
N LEU A 512 -6.34 -10.80 -1.45
CA LEU A 512 -6.46 -9.99 -0.25
C LEU A 512 -5.46 -8.80 -0.22
N CYS A 513 -4.53 -8.70 -1.18
CA CYS A 513 -3.68 -7.53 -1.30
C CYS A 513 -4.47 -6.39 -1.96
N PRO A 514 -4.70 -5.24 -1.29
CA PRO A 514 -5.48 -4.15 -1.86
C PRO A 514 -4.89 -3.64 -3.18
N ILE A 515 -5.74 -3.42 -4.19
CA ILE A 515 -5.33 -2.81 -5.46
C ILE A 515 -5.49 -1.29 -5.46
N ASN A 516 -5.98 -0.72 -4.37
CA ASN A 516 -6.31 0.69 -4.24
C ASN A 516 -5.10 1.63 -4.20
N THR A 517 -3.89 1.10 -4.09
CA THR A 517 -2.65 1.91 -4.15
C THR A 517 -1.53 1.07 -4.79
N LEU A 518 -1.61 0.90 -6.11
CA LEU A 518 -0.56 0.25 -6.89
C LEU A 518 0.12 1.28 -7.79
N MET A 519 1.44 1.15 -7.93
CA MET A 519 2.16 1.76 -9.03
C MET A 519 1.84 0.97 -10.30
N THR A 520 0.93 1.48 -11.12
CA THR A 520 0.52 0.84 -12.37
C THR A 520 1.41 1.21 -13.56
N HIS A 521 2.38 2.09 -13.37
CA HIS A 521 3.18 2.78 -14.37
C HIS A 521 2.37 3.79 -15.20
N GLY A 522 1.31 4.29 -14.63
CA GLY A 522 0.56 5.48 -14.98
C GLY A 522 0.13 5.64 -16.44
N VAL A 523 0.12 6.89 -16.87
CA VAL A 523 -0.18 7.33 -18.24
C VAL A 523 1.12 7.72 -18.94
N ILE A 524 1.44 7.08 -20.05
CA ILE A 524 2.66 7.35 -20.80
C ILE A 524 2.32 8.12 -22.09
N LEU A 525 2.79 9.35 -22.17
CA LEU A 525 2.71 10.20 -23.38
C LEU A 525 4.11 10.74 -23.72
N THR A 526 4.78 10.10 -24.66
CA THR A 526 6.16 10.40 -25.03
C THR A 526 6.45 10.07 -26.50
N GLU A 527 7.43 10.74 -27.09
CA GLU A 527 7.98 10.40 -28.40
C GLU A 527 9.12 9.36 -28.32
N TYR A 528 9.47 8.92 -27.14
CA TYR A 528 10.58 7.99 -26.95
C TYR A 528 10.28 6.61 -27.54
N GLY A 529 11.13 6.13 -28.45
CA GLY A 529 11.12 4.93 -29.25
C GLY A 529 10.22 3.78 -28.78
N ASP A 530 10.75 2.84 -27.99
CA ASP A 530 10.05 1.60 -27.57
C ASP A 530 8.79 1.83 -26.72
N VAL A 531 8.67 2.97 -26.07
CA VAL A 531 7.51 3.31 -25.25
C VAL A 531 6.57 4.31 -25.91
N SER A 532 6.93 4.78 -27.12
CA SER A 532 6.05 5.61 -27.92
C SER A 532 4.74 4.86 -28.21
N LYS A 533 3.64 5.51 -27.90
CA LYS A 533 2.30 4.99 -28.09
C LYS A 533 1.61 5.75 -29.21
N THR A 534 0.54 5.20 -29.76
CA THR A 534 -0.32 5.92 -30.70
C THR A 534 -0.74 7.25 -30.09
N MET A 535 -0.57 8.34 -30.82
CA MET A 535 -0.84 9.72 -30.39
C MET A 535 -2.28 10.15 -30.69
N ASP A 536 -3.19 9.19 -30.81
CA ASP A 536 -4.60 9.43 -30.97
C ASP A 536 -5.20 10.02 -29.69
N TYR A 537 -5.91 11.14 -29.83
CA TYR A 537 -6.52 11.84 -28.69
C TYR A 537 -7.47 10.95 -27.88
N ASP A 538 -8.37 10.25 -28.57
CA ASP A 538 -9.37 9.41 -27.91
C ASP A 538 -8.73 8.22 -27.18
N GLY A 539 -7.65 7.66 -27.73
CA GLY A 539 -6.86 6.60 -27.08
C GLY A 539 -6.20 7.08 -25.80
N ILE A 540 -5.64 8.30 -25.80
CA ILE A 540 -5.03 8.90 -24.60
C ILE A 540 -6.10 9.19 -23.53
N VAL A 541 -7.27 9.68 -23.92
CA VAL A 541 -8.40 9.90 -23.01
C VAL A 541 -8.85 8.57 -22.38
N ARG A 542 -8.90 7.47 -23.16
CA ARG A 542 -9.19 6.14 -22.60
C ARG A 542 -8.14 5.68 -21.58
N GLU A 543 -6.86 5.90 -21.87
CA GLU A 543 -5.78 5.58 -20.92
C GLU A 543 -5.88 6.39 -19.63
N LEU A 544 -6.13 7.70 -19.73
CA LEU A 544 -6.37 8.57 -18.58
C LEU A 544 -7.52 8.04 -17.71
N ARG A 545 -8.67 7.74 -18.33
CA ARG A 545 -9.83 7.20 -17.62
C ARG A 545 -9.51 5.88 -16.93
N CYS A 546 -8.82 4.95 -17.58
CA CYS A 546 -8.38 3.69 -16.95
C CYS A 546 -7.45 3.93 -15.77
N ALA A 547 -6.46 4.83 -15.92
CA ALA A 547 -5.46 5.11 -14.90
C ALA A 547 -6.07 5.73 -13.62
N PHE A 548 -7.13 6.52 -13.76
CA PHE A 548 -7.84 7.10 -12.62
C PHE A 548 -8.94 6.16 -12.07
N ALA A 549 -9.71 5.52 -12.96
CA ALA A 549 -10.82 4.66 -12.57
C ALA A 549 -10.38 3.34 -11.91
N CYS A 550 -9.11 2.91 -12.09
CA CYS A 550 -8.57 1.76 -11.35
C CYS A 550 -8.50 2.00 -9.84
N GLY A 551 -8.79 3.21 -9.37
CA GLY A 551 -8.90 3.57 -7.97
C GLY A 551 -7.58 3.59 -7.21
N SER A 552 -6.43 3.46 -7.91
CA SER A 552 -5.14 3.70 -7.28
C SER A 552 -5.08 5.14 -6.78
N GLY A 553 -4.75 5.33 -5.50
CA GLY A 553 -4.49 6.67 -4.96
C GLY A 553 -3.36 7.35 -5.74
N MET A 554 -2.31 6.60 -6.07
CA MET A 554 -1.18 7.07 -6.87
C MET A 554 -1.47 6.97 -8.36
N VAL A 555 -1.41 8.10 -9.07
CA VAL A 555 -1.47 8.15 -10.53
C VAL A 555 -0.26 8.91 -11.06
N GLU A 556 0.62 8.19 -11.77
CA GLU A 556 1.80 8.77 -12.39
C GLU A 556 1.43 9.34 -13.77
N LEU A 557 1.74 10.60 -13.99
CA LEU A 557 1.57 11.27 -15.28
C LEU A 557 2.96 11.43 -15.93
N TYR A 558 3.36 10.44 -16.71
CA TYR A 558 4.56 10.45 -17.54
C TYR A 558 4.25 11.14 -18.89
N CYS A 559 3.90 12.41 -18.80
CA CYS A 559 3.37 13.16 -19.94
C CYS A 559 4.33 14.27 -20.36
N ASP A 560 4.87 14.14 -21.59
CA ASP A 560 5.64 15.22 -22.23
C ASP A 560 4.75 16.45 -22.45
N SER A 561 5.17 17.57 -21.89
CA SER A 561 4.43 18.84 -21.93
C SER A 561 4.21 19.37 -23.35
N LYS A 562 5.13 19.10 -24.30
CA LYS A 562 4.99 19.51 -25.70
C LYS A 562 3.87 18.72 -26.38
N LEU A 563 3.81 17.41 -26.10
CA LEU A 563 2.75 16.55 -26.62
C LEU A 563 1.39 16.92 -26.04
N LEU A 564 1.32 17.20 -24.75
CA LEU A 564 0.09 17.72 -24.13
C LEU A 564 -0.40 19.01 -24.79
N ASN A 565 0.52 19.91 -25.17
CA ASN A 565 0.17 21.17 -25.86
C ASN A 565 -0.27 20.96 -27.32
N SER A 566 0.32 19.99 -28.02
CA SER A 566 0.12 19.83 -29.48
C SER A 566 -1.10 18.97 -29.82
N ILE A 567 -1.36 17.90 -29.07
CA ILE A 567 -2.45 16.97 -29.35
C ILE A 567 -3.79 17.65 -29.09
N ASN A 568 -4.63 17.64 -30.11
CA ASN A 568 -5.96 18.27 -30.12
C ASN A 568 -5.97 19.70 -29.53
N ASN A 569 -4.98 20.52 -29.91
CA ASN A 569 -4.80 21.89 -29.43
C ASN A 569 -4.77 22.03 -27.89
N GLY A 570 -4.18 21.07 -27.21
CA GLY A 570 -4.01 21.08 -25.76
C GLY A 570 -5.27 20.70 -24.97
N ALA A 571 -6.23 20.01 -25.58
CA ALA A 571 -7.46 19.58 -24.91
C ALA A 571 -7.17 18.58 -23.77
N LEU A 572 -6.10 17.77 -23.89
CA LEU A 572 -5.71 16.79 -22.86
C LEU A 572 -5.49 17.41 -21.48
N TRP A 573 -5.10 18.68 -21.38
CA TRP A 573 -5.01 19.36 -20.08
C TRP A 573 -6.36 19.45 -19.37
N GLY A 574 -7.45 19.62 -20.13
CA GLY A 574 -8.81 19.58 -19.60
C GLY A 574 -9.23 18.19 -19.14
N ASP A 575 -8.88 17.15 -19.90
CA ASP A 575 -9.18 15.77 -19.55
C ASP A 575 -8.42 15.35 -18.29
N ILE A 576 -7.14 15.72 -18.15
CA ILE A 576 -6.35 15.51 -16.93
C ILE A 576 -7.01 16.22 -15.73
N ALA A 577 -7.41 17.48 -15.91
CA ALA A 577 -8.09 18.25 -14.86
C ALA A 577 -9.41 17.61 -14.42
N GLU A 578 -10.21 17.11 -15.36
CA GLU A 578 -11.46 16.42 -15.06
C GLU A 578 -11.20 15.11 -14.31
N CYS A 579 -10.20 14.31 -14.71
CA CYS A 579 -9.82 13.09 -14.02
C CYS A 579 -9.34 13.34 -12.57
N ILE A 580 -8.51 14.36 -12.35
CA ILE A 580 -8.05 14.74 -11.00
C ILE A 580 -9.23 15.13 -10.12
N LYS A 581 -10.12 15.99 -10.61
CA LYS A 581 -11.33 16.43 -9.88
C LYS A 581 -12.26 15.25 -9.59
N TRP A 582 -12.41 14.32 -10.52
CA TRP A 582 -13.19 13.10 -10.31
C TRP A 582 -12.60 12.22 -9.20
N GLN A 583 -11.28 12.01 -9.18
CA GLN A 583 -10.61 11.23 -8.15
C GLN A 583 -10.78 11.88 -6.76
N GLU A 584 -10.62 13.20 -6.68
CA GLU A 584 -10.83 13.94 -5.43
C GLU A 584 -12.30 13.90 -4.95
N ALA A 585 -13.27 14.01 -5.85
CA ALA A 585 -14.69 13.91 -5.52
C ALA A 585 -15.13 12.52 -5.04
N ASN A 586 -14.38 11.50 -5.39
CA ASN A 586 -14.63 10.09 -5.04
C ASN A 586 -13.63 9.52 -4.02
N ALA A 587 -12.85 10.39 -3.35
CA ALA A 587 -11.83 9.97 -2.38
C ALA A 587 -12.39 9.21 -1.16
N ASP A 588 -13.69 9.34 -0.89
CA ASP A 588 -14.41 8.64 0.18
C ASP A 588 -14.87 7.23 -0.20
N VAL A 589 -14.91 6.90 -1.49
CA VAL A 589 -15.36 5.58 -1.98
C VAL A 589 -14.23 4.76 -2.62
N LEU A 590 -13.29 5.40 -3.29
CA LEU A 590 -12.18 4.74 -4.00
C LEU A 590 -11.29 3.83 -3.13
N PRO A 591 -11.13 4.01 -1.80
CA PRO A 591 -10.43 3.04 -0.97
C PRO A 591 -10.96 1.60 -1.08
N ASP A 592 -12.26 1.40 -1.39
CA ASP A 592 -12.87 0.08 -1.57
C ASP A 592 -12.65 -0.53 -2.96
N VAL A 593 -11.93 0.12 -3.87
CA VAL A 593 -11.82 -0.35 -5.26
C VAL A 593 -11.43 -1.82 -5.37
N HIS A 594 -12.11 -2.51 -6.27
CA HIS A 594 -11.87 -3.90 -6.60
C HIS A 594 -12.11 -4.16 -8.09
N TRP A 595 -11.65 -5.32 -8.56
CA TRP A 595 -11.75 -5.75 -9.94
C TRP A 595 -13.14 -6.23 -10.28
N VAL A 596 -13.58 -5.95 -11.53
CA VAL A 596 -14.84 -6.41 -12.11
C VAL A 596 -14.57 -7.08 -13.45
N GLY A 597 -15.25 -8.19 -13.73
CA GLY A 597 -15.16 -8.88 -15.02
C GLY A 597 -13.98 -9.80 -15.16
N GLY A 598 -13.57 -10.05 -16.41
CA GLY A 598 -12.63 -11.09 -16.76
C GLY A 598 -11.17 -10.67 -16.81
N ASN A 599 -10.33 -11.61 -17.28
CA ASN A 599 -8.92 -11.32 -17.62
C ASN A 599 -8.87 -10.42 -18.87
N PRO A 600 -8.18 -9.29 -18.85
CA PRO A 600 -8.06 -8.39 -20.00
C PRO A 600 -7.61 -9.08 -21.29
N TRP A 601 -6.72 -10.06 -21.16
CA TRP A 601 -6.24 -10.93 -22.23
C TRP A 601 -5.89 -12.31 -21.67
N ASP A 602 -6.65 -13.34 -22.03
CA ASP A 602 -6.45 -14.70 -21.52
C ASP A 602 -5.49 -15.57 -22.35
N GLY A 603 -4.89 -14.99 -23.40
CA GLY A 603 -4.00 -15.66 -24.36
C GLY A 603 -4.69 -15.97 -25.69
N SER A 604 -6.00 -15.84 -25.77
CA SER A 604 -6.81 -16.10 -26.98
C SER A 604 -7.87 -15.03 -27.23
N SER A 605 -8.38 -14.40 -26.20
CA SER A 605 -9.46 -13.41 -26.28
C SER A 605 -9.26 -12.23 -25.31
N ALA A 606 -9.78 -11.08 -25.74
CA ALA A 606 -9.88 -9.87 -24.94
C ALA A 606 -11.27 -9.80 -24.29
N ASN A 607 -11.32 -9.77 -22.96
CA ASN A 607 -12.56 -9.81 -22.21
C ASN A 607 -12.90 -8.45 -21.61
N VAL A 608 -14.19 -8.16 -21.44
CA VAL A 608 -14.65 -6.98 -20.70
C VAL A 608 -14.23 -7.09 -19.24
N TYR A 609 -13.67 -6.02 -18.71
CA TYR A 609 -13.28 -5.89 -17.31
C TYR A 609 -13.42 -4.46 -16.84
N GLY A 610 -13.12 -4.22 -15.58
CA GLY A 610 -13.10 -2.89 -15.02
C GLY A 610 -12.90 -2.87 -13.52
N TRP A 611 -13.41 -1.83 -12.90
CA TRP A 611 -13.24 -1.57 -11.47
C TRP A 611 -14.54 -1.06 -10.88
N ALA A 612 -14.79 -1.42 -9.64
CA ALA A 612 -15.89 -0.88 -8.88
C ALA A 612 -15.43 -0.57 -7.45
N ALA A 613 -16.10 0.37 -6.81
CA ALA A 613 -15.94 0.69 -5.40
C ALA A 613 -17.29 1.05 -4.80
N TRP A 614 -17.47 0.78 -3.50
CA TRP A 614 -18.70 1.04 -2.77
C TRP A 614 -18.42 1.30 -1.29
N ASN A 615 -19.08 2.28 -0.67
CA ASN A 615 -18.88 2.64 0.75
C ASN A 615 -20.15 2.66 1.61
N GLY A 616 -21.27 2.11 1.11
CA GLY A 616 -22.55 2.15 1.79
C GLY A 616 -23.50 3.24 1.29
N GLU A 617 -22.99 4.34 0.75
CA GLU A 617 -23.78 5.43 0.20
C GLU A 617 -23.50 5.67 -1.29
N LYS A 618 -22.22 5.69 -1.64
CA LYS A 618 -21.72 5.96 -3.00
C LYS A 618 -21.12 4.71 -3.62
N ALA A 619 -21.05 4.73 -4.94
CA ALA A 619 -20.30 3.76 -5.73
C ALA A 619 -19.58 4.43 -6.90
N THR A 620 -18.55 3.78 -7.40
CA THR A 620 -18.01 4.00 -8.74
C THR A 620 -18.05 2.69 -9.51
N LEU A 621 -18.30 2.77 -10.81
CA LEU A 621 -18.25 1.62 -11.71
C LEU A 621 -17.56 2.02 -13.01
N ALA A 622 -16.47 1.37 -13.34
CA ALA A 622 -15.78 1.55 -14.61
C ALA A 622 -15.76 0.23 -15.38
N LEU A 623 -16.05 0.29 -16.67
CA LEU A 623 -16.03 -0.88 -17.55
C LEU A 623 -15.19 -0.56 -18.81
N ARG A 624 -14.28 -1.46 -19.16
CA ARG A 624 -13.47 -1.40 -20.38
C ARG A 624 -13.70 -2.62 -21.27
N ASN A 625 -13.87 -2.35 -22.56
CA ASN A 625 -13.79 -3.38 -23.59
C ASN A 625 -12.46 -3.23 -24.37
N PRO A 626 -11.47 -4.11 -24.12
CA PRO A 626 -10.18 -4.05 -24.82
C PRO A 626 -10.21 -4.63 -26.23
N SER A 627 -11.27 -5.35 -26.61
CA SER A 627 -11.46 -5.89 -27.97
C SER A 627 -11.76 -4.77 -28.95
N THR A 628 -11.43 -4.97 -30.23
CA THR A 628 -11.88 -4.10 -31.34
C THR A 628 -13.34 -4.35 -31.73
N SER A 629 -13.93 -5.45 -31.28
CA SER A 629 -15.33 -5.80 -31.52
C SER A 629 -16.22 -5.36 -30.37
N THR A 630 -17.49 -5.13 -30.67
CA THR A 630 -18.51 -4.88 -29.64
C THR A 630 -18.71 -6.13 -28.80
N ASN A 631 -18.70 -5.97 -27.47
CA ASN A 631 -18.93 -7.04 -26.51
C ASN A 631 -20.08 -6.70 -25.54
N THR A 632 -20.78 -7.75 -25.10
CA THR A 632 -21.82 -7.64 -24.09
C THR A 632 -21.30 -8.15 -22.74
N PHE A 633 -21.61 -7.41 -21.66
CA PHE A 633 -21.32 -7.80 -20.29
C PHE A 633 -22.59 -7.76 -19.45
N THR A 634 -22.89 -8.85 -18.76
CA THR A 634 -24.10 -8.99 -17.93
C THR A 634 -23.72 -9.17 -16.48
N PHE A 635 -24.34 -8.41 -15.58
CA PHE A 635 -24.05 -8.39 -14.15
C PHE A 635 -25.26 -7.94 -13.33
N THR A 636 -25.19 -8.10 -12.01
CA THR A 636 -26.04 -7.39 -11.05
C THR A 636 -25.22 -6.34 -10.30
N LEU A 637 -25.87 -5.31 -9.75
CA LEU A 637 -25.17 -4.31 -8.94
C LEU A 637 -24.63 -4.94 -7.63
N ARG A 638 -25.36 -5.91 -7.06
CA ARG A 638 -24.91 -6.64 -5.89
C ARG A 638 -23.57 -7.31 -6.13
N ASP A 639 -23.42 -8.00 -7.25
CA ASP A 639 -22.19 -8.74 -7.57
C ASP A 639 -21.02 -7.81 -7.86
N VAL A 640 -21.21 -6.84 -8.78
CA VAL A 640 -20.09 -5.96 -9.21
C VAL A 640 -19.66 -4.95 -8.17
N LEU A 641 -20.50 -4.61 -7.20
CA LEU A 641 -20.16 -3.72 -6.08
C LEU A 641 -19.90 -4.49 -4.77
N GLU A 642 -20.00 -5.81 -4.80
CA GLU A 642 -19.91 -6.69 -3.61
C GLU A 642 -20.79 -6.20 -2.46
N VAL A 643 -22.04 -5.80 -2.76
CA VAL A 643 -22.95 -5.27 -1.74
C VAL A 643 -23.41 -6.40 -0.81
N PRO A 644 -23.28 -6.24 0.53
CA PRO A 644 -23.71 -7.26 1.47
C PRO A 644 -25.18 -7.66 1.31
N ASP A 645 -25.47 -8.94 1.58
CA ASP A 645 -26.81 -9.56 1.35
C ASP A 645 -27.94 -8.89 2.15
N TYR A 646 -27.62 -8.23 3.26
CA TYR A 646 -28.63 -7.55 4.10
C TYR A 646 -29.10 -6.19 3.55
N LEU A 647 -28.47 -5.65 2.51
CA LEU A 647 -28.86 -4.38 1.90
C LEU A 647 -29.79 -4.60 0.70
N GLU A 648 -30.89 -3.82 0.68
CA GLU A 648 -31.91 -3.88 -0.34
C GLU A 648 -32.10 -2.56 -1.09
N THR A 649 -31.45 -1.46 -0.61
CA THR A 649 -31.63 -0.13 -1.16
C THR A 649 -31.10 -0.05 -2.59
N PRO A 650 -31.94 0.29 -3.58
CA PRO A 650 -31.51 0.38 -4.97
C PRO A 650 -30.53 1.54 -5.20
N MET A 651 -29.94 1.58 -6.40
CA MET A 651 -29.00 2.61 -6.80
C MET A 651 -29.39 3.28 -8.10
N TYR A 652 -28.89 4.48 -8.31
CA TYR A 652 -28.86 5.14 -9.61
C TYR A 652 -27.44 5.55 -9.96
N PHE A 653 -27.17 5.68 -11.27
CA PHE A 653 -25.85 6.06 -11.80
C PHE A 653 -25.95 7.30 -12.68
N LYS A 654 -24.86 8.05 -12.74
CA LYS A 654 -24.62 9.12 -13.71
C LYS A 654 -23.27 8.93 -14.38
N LYS A 655 -23.10 9.49 -15.56
CA LYS A 655 -21.79 9.52 -16.24
C LYS A 655 -20.82 10.37 -15.44
N SER A 656 -19.59 9.89 -15.28
CA SER A 656 -18.55 10.61 -14.52
C SER A 656 -17.87 11.72 -15.31
N PHE A 657 -17.80 11.61 -16.64
CA PHE A 657 -17.09 12.55 -17.51
C PHE A 657 -18.01 13.23 -18.49
N SER A 658 -17.77 14.53 -18.71
CA SER A 658 -18.65 15.41 -19.49
C SER A 658 -18.77 15.03 -20.97
N ASN A 659 -17.70 14.49 -21.57
CA ASN A 659 -17.65 14.03 -22.95
C ASN A 659 -17.93 12.53 -23.12
N GLN A 660 -18.38 11.82 -22.05
CA GLN A 660 -18.74 10.41 -22.13
C GLN A 660 -20.12 10.23 -22.76
N VAL A 661 -20.20 9.38 -23.77
CA VAL A 661 -21.47 8.99 -24.40
C VAL A 661 -22.26 8.01 -23.51
N ASP A 662 -23.54 7.81 -23.82
CA ASP A 662 -24.36 6.85 -23.09
C ASP A 662 -23.94 5.41 -23.37
N LEU A 663 -23.97 4.56 -22.35
CA LEU A 663 -23.71 3.12 -22.48
C LEU A 663 -25.03 2.39 -22.70
N SER A 664 -25.14 1.67 -23.83
CA SER A 664 -26.32 0.87 -24.11
C SER A 664 -26.53 -0.21 -23.04
N GLY A 665 -27.71 -0.23 -22.45
CA GLY A 665 -28.09 -1.20 -21.41
C GLY A 665 -27.91 -0.71 -19.96
N LEU A 666 -27.25 0.44 -19.72
CA LEU A 666 -27.24 1.10 -18.42
C LEU A 666 -27.94 2.46 -18.49
N GLU A 667 -29.12 2.54 -17.92
CA GLU A 667 -29.92 3.75 -17.92
C GLU A 667 -29.52 4.67 -16.73
N THR A 668 -28.88 5.80 -17.02
CA THR A 668 -28.36 6.73 -16.01
C THR A 668 -29.44 7.56 -15.31
N ASP A 669 -30.68 7.56 -15.81
CA ASP A 669 -31.80 8.34 -15.26
C ASP A 669 -32.78 7.48 -14.44
N LYS A 670 -32.47 6.22 -14.20
CA LYS A 670 -33.34 5.29 -13.50
C LYS A 670 -32.68 4.72 -12.24
N VAL A 671 -33.54 4.47 -11.28
CA VAL A 671 -33.20 3.68 -10.10
C VAL A 671 -33.21 2.20 -10.47
N ILE A 672 -32.15 1.47 -10.11
CA ILE A 672 -31.92 0.07 -10.44
C ILE A 672 -31.83 -0.73 -9.15
N GLY A 673 -32.59 -1.82 -9.05
CA GLY A 673 -32.50 -2.76 -7.92
C GLY A 673 -31.17 -3.50 -7.93
N LEU A 674 -30.64 -3.82 -6.73
CA LEU A 674 -29.33 -4.45 -6.59
C LEU A 674 -29.21 -5.79 -7.32
N ASP A 675 -30.28 -6.59 -7.33
CA ASP A 675 -30.31 -7.94 -7.93
C ASP A 675 -30.93 -7.94 -9.34
N THR A 676 -31.19 -6.76 -9.91
CA THR A 676 -31.71 -6.64 -11.28
C THR A 676 -30.60 -6.95 -12.29
N PRO A 677 -30.74 -7.96 -13.17
CA PRO A 677 -29.76 -8.21 -14.22
C PRO A 677 -29.64 -7.01 -15.17
N ILE A 678 -28.43 -6.56 -15.37
CA ILE A 678 -28.06 -5.47 -16.29
C ILE A 678 -27.21 -6.08 -17.40
N SER A 679 -27.58 -5.85 -18.65
CA SER A 679 -26.80 -6.28 -19.79
C SER A 679 -26.39 -5.07 -20.61
N VAL A 680 -25.09 -4.73 -20.56
CA VAL A 680 -24.53 -3.59 -21.28
C VAL A 680 -23.82 -4.03 -22.54
N THR A 681 -23.87 -3.18 -23.57
CA THR A 681 -23.19 -3.40 -24.84
C THR A 681 -22.09 -2.37 -25.02
N LEU A 682 -20.82 -2.79 -24.91
CA LEU A 682 -19.65 -1.92 -25.02
C LEU A 682 -19.08 -1.98 -26.43
N PRO A 683 -19.00 -0.84 -27.15
CA PRO A 683 -18.24 -0.77 -28.39
C PRO A 683 -16.77 -1.21 -28.21
N GLY A 684 -16.13 -1.60 -29.30
CA GLY A 684 -14.71 -1.95 -29.26
C GLY A 684 -13.84 -0.76 -28.81
N SER A 685 -12.74 -1.05 -28.11
CA SER A 685 -11.79 -0.07 -27.58
C SER A 685 -12.46 1.07 -26.81
N SER A 686 -13.32 0.72 -25.85
CA SER A 686 -14.12 1.69 -25.11
C SER A 686 -13.94 1.61 -23.60
N VAL A 687 -14.11 2.73 -22.93
CA VAL A 687 -14.08 2.88 -21.46
C VAL A 687 -15.26 3.75 -21.02
N TYR A 688 -16.01 3.28 -20.05
CA TYR A 688 -17.13 3.98 -19.44
C TYR A 688 -16.94 4.03 -17.93
N VAL A 689 -17.15 5.21 -17.34
CA VAL A 689 -17.03 5.42 -15.89
C VAL A 689 -18.31 6.08 -15.37
N PHE A 690 -18.81 5.57 -14.26
CA PHE A 690 -20.05 6.02 -13.65
C PHE A 690 -19.88 6.28 -12.16
N ASP A 691 -20.55 7.31 -11.67
CA ASP A 691 -20.75 7.55 -10.24
C ASP A 691 -22.13 7.06 -9.84
N GLY A 692 -22.18 6.24 -8.79
CA GLY A 692 -23.42 5.66 -8.25
C GLY A 692 -23.75 6.20 -6.86
N LYS A 693 -25.05 6.18 -6.53
CA LYS A 693 -25.53 6.51 -5.19
C LYS A 693 -26.76 5.67 -4.84
N HIS A 694 -26.84 5.23 -3.56
CA HIS A 694 -28.05 4.63 -3.04
C HIS A 694 -29.18 5.65 -2.93
N GLY A 695 -30.40 5.23 -3.24
CA GLY A 695 -31.58 6.06 -3.12
C GLY A 695 -32.77 5.54 -3.95
N ASN A 696 -33.94 6.02 -3.60
CA ASN A 696 -35.20 5.72 -4.29
C ASN A 696 -35.58 6.83 -5.29
N GLU A 697 -34.84 7.92 -5.35
CA GLU A 697 -35.09 9.06 -6.24
C GLU A 697 -33.80 9.44 -6.98
N VAL A 698 -33.94 9.68 -8.28
CA VAL A 698 -32.87 10.19 -9.12
C VAL A 698 -32.53 11.63 -8.71
N LEU A 699 -31.27 11.95 -8.45
CA LEU A 699 -30.86 13.35 -8.24
C LEU A 699 -31.01 14.12 -9.54
N LYS A 700 -31.84 15.16 -9.50
CA LYS A 700 -32.02 16.11 -10.60
C LYS A 700 -30.81 17.02 -10.77
#